data_166b1e841583fd764450028a5a9b12ed
#
_entry.id   166b1e841583fd764450028a5a9b12ed
#
_cell.length_a   1.000
_cell.length_b   1.000
_cell.length_c   1.000
_cell.angle_alpha   90.00
_cell.angle_beta   90.00
_cell.angle_gamma   90.00
#
_symmetry.space_group_name_H-M   'P 1'
#
loop_
_entity.id
_entity.type
_entity.pdbx_description
1 polymer ?
#
loop_
_entity_poly.entity_id
_entity_poly.type
_entity_poly.pdbx_seq_one_letter_code
_entity_poly.pdbx_strand_id
1 'polypeptide(L)'
;MSEKILLIDGHSILNRAFYGLPDLTNSEGKHTGAVYGFLNILLRTIEEEKPQYLTVAFDLKAPTFRHKMFEAYKGTRKPMPEELREQVPLIKEMLTAMGVNVVTKEGYEADDILGTLARKSEAAGMDATILSGDRDLLQLATDKVMIRLPKTVRGKTTIEDYHAQQVIEKYQVTPPQIIELKALMGDSADNIPGIPGVGEKTATKIIVEYGSIENAHEHLEELKPNRARESMREHYDMAQMSKALATICTDSPIEFSYEKAKLGNLYTKEAFLLCRQLEFKNLLNRFDSAAVQEDTLEQEFFTCADLAGCEALFAKAEAGKIAGVSLVTENGRVFGAGLALNEEEIYYIPVEGMITEGYLCGKLEGLLHKVSESNTENIMKSNTDDVKKDPENEISDVNTDGTLKYDKKCVCALDVKALLKHIKSDDPMAVFDAGVAAYLLNPLKSSYTYDDMAKEYLNGRILPAREELLGKKTVEKAWEESAEGLAAWACYMAYTALACRKPMCEALRDTGMWNVYTQIELPLIFTLDSMEKWGISVKSEELKSYGEKLSVRIGELEKQIWQQAGEEFNINSPKQMGVILFEKLGLKGGKKTKTGYSTAADILEKLAPEYPIVKDILEYRQLAKLKSTYADGLVGEIAEDGRIHSTFNQTITATGRISSTEPNLQNIPVRMELGRLIRKVFVPEEGYVFLDADYSQIELRVLAHMSGDEKLIQAYKEAQDIHRHTASEVFHVPFDEVTDLQRRNAKAVNFGIVYGISSFGLSQDLSITRKEAAEYIERYFETYPKIKGFLDGLVEEGKEKGYVTTMFGRRRPIPELKSGNFMQRSFGERVAMNSPIQGTAADIIKIAMNRVYRRLKDENLKSRLVLQVHDELLIETCKEEIPQVSAILEEEMKGAAKLSVELEVDMHQGNNWYEAK
;
A
#
# COMPACT_ATOMS: atom_id res chain seq x y z
N MET A 1 -48.21 12.59 -9.92
CA MET A 1 -46.88 13.26 -9.91
C MET A 1 -46.42 13.21 -11.36
N SER A 2 -45.82 14.31 -11.87
CA SER A 2 -45.22 14.31 -13.21
C SER A 2 -44.06 13.30 -13.24
N GLU A 3 -43.85 12.66 -14.37
CA GLU A 3 -42.64 11.83 -14.56
C GLU A 3 -41.39 12.71 -14.54
N LYS A 4 -40.30 12.18 -14.02
CA LYS A 4 -39.08 12.93 -13.80
C LYS A 4 -37.88 12.26 -14.49
N ILE A 5 -37.06 13.05 -15.19
CA ILE A 5 -35.79 12.62 -15.77
C ILE A 5 -34.64 13.30 -15.07
N LEU A 6 -33.61 12.51 -14.72
CA LEU A 6 -32.30 12.97 -14.24
C LEU A 6 -31.30 12.94 -15.39
N LEU A 7 -30.73 14.08 -15.70
CA LEU A 7 -29.73 14.31 -16.73
C LEU A 7 -28.39 14.70 -16.08
N ILE A 8 -27.31 14.01 -16.38
CA ILE A 8 -26.02 14.19 -15.71
C ILE A 8 -24.93 14.53 -16.71
N ASP A 9 -24.16 15.57 -16.40
CA ASP A 9 -22.93 15.90 -17.08
C ASP A 9 -21.80 15.00 -16.58
N GLY A 10 -21.45 14.01 -17.39
CA GLY A 10 -20.50 12.95 -17.02
C GLY A 10 -19.10 13.50 -16.74
N HIS A 11 -18.57 14.36 -17.59
CA HIS A 11 -17.24 14.92 -17.40
C HIS A 11 -17.15 15.89 -16.22
N SER A 12 -18.15 16.73 -16.05
CA SER A 12 -18.20 17.70 -14.96
C SER A 12 -18.24 17.02 -13.59
N ILE A 13 -19.09 15.99 -13.43
CA ILE A 13 -19.20 15.25 -12.18
C ILE A 13 -17.99 14.36 -11.93
N LEU A 14 -17.39 13.75 -12.97
CA LEU A 14 -16.19 12.94 -12.85
C LEU A 14 -14.97 13.79 -12.43
N ASN A 15 -14.77 14.95 -13.05
CA ASN A 15 -13.75 15.92 -12.66
C ASN A 15 -13.91 16.35 -11.20
N ARG A 16 -15.15 16.63 -10.82
CA ARG A 16 -15.45 17.04 -9.45
C ARG A 16 -15.10 15.94 -8.44
N ALA A 17 -15.45 14.71 -8.75
CA ALA A 17 -15.12 13.55 -7.92
C ALA A 17 -13.61 13.38 -7.77
N PHE A 18 -12.86 13.53 -8.87
CA PHE A 18 -11.41 13.45 -8.89
C PHE A 18 -10.73 14.46 -7.95
N TYR A 19 -11.12 15.73 -8.03
CA TYR A 19 -10.54 16.77 -7.17
C TYR A 19 -11.16 16.83 -5.77
N GLY A 20 -12.25 16.12 -5.52
CA GLY A 20 -12.98 16.09 -4.26
C GLY A 20 -12.54 14.99 -3.30
N LEU A 21 -11.89 13.95 -3.81
CA LEU A 21 -11.40 12.80 -3.04
C LEU A 21 -9.86 12.72 -3.09
N PRO A 22 -9.23 12.05 -2.12
CA PRO A 22 -7.84 11.64 -2.24
C PRO A 22 -7.67 10.73 -3.47
N ASP A 23 -6.46 10.64 -3.97
CA ASP A 23 -6.14 9.67 -5.03
C ASP A 23 -6.27 8.25 -4.47
N LEU A 24 -7.26 7.51 -4.94
CA LEU A 24 -7.55 6.12 -4.57
C LEU A 24 -7.18 5.23 -5.75
N THR A 25 -6.43 4.19 -5.45
CA THR A 25 -6.07 3.14 -6.40
C THR A 25 -6.54 1.79 -5.89
N ASN A 26 -6.87 0.86 -6.79
CA ASN A 26 -7.07 -0.54 -6.43
C ASN A 26 -5.72 -1.26 -6.24
N SER A 27 -5.74 -2.53 -5.86
CA SER A 27 -4.53 -3.36 -5.65
C SER A 27 -3.66 -3.53 -6.90
N GLU A 28 -4.22 -3.33 -8.09
CA GLU A 28 -3.50 -3.34 -9.37
C GLU A 28 -2.85 -1.98 -9.70
N GLY A 29 -3.00 -0.98 -8.82
CA GLY A 29 -2.50 0.38 -9.03
C GLY A 29 -3.33 1.23 -10.00
N LYS A 30 -4.51 0.78 -10.43
CA LYS A 30 -5.43 1.58 -11.26
C LYS A 30 -6.09 2.67 -10.43
N HIS A 31 -6.11 3.89 -10.95
CA HIS A 31 -6.82 5.00 -10.32
C HIS A 31 -8.34 4.78 -10.39
N THR A 32 -9.01 4.80 -9.25
CA THR A 32 -10.45 4.50 -9.12
C THR A 32 -11.25 5.56 -8.37
N GLY A 33 -10.57 6.53 -7.75
CA GLY A 33 -11.18 7.52 -6.87
C GLY A 33 -12.27 8.38 -7.55
N ALA A 34 -12.07 8.78 -8.82
CA ALA A 34 -13.06 9.58 -9.54
C ALA A 34 -14.32 8.76 -9.87
N VAL A 35 -14.15 7.50 -10.26
CA VAL A 35 -15.28 6.56 -10.51
C VAL A 35 -16.08 6.35 -9.23
N TYR A 36 -15.39 6.05 -8.12
CA TYR A 36 -16.03 5.87 -6.82
C TYR A 36 -16.81 7.10 -6.37
N GLY A 37 -16.20 8.29 -6.48
CA GLY A 37 -16.85 9.55 -6.12
C GLY A 37 -18.04 9.88 -7.01
N PHE A 38 -17.93 9.60 -8.33
CA PHE A 38 -19.03 9.77 -9.28
C PHE A 38 -20.22 8.90 -8.89
N LEU A 39 -20.01 7.61 -8.62
CA LEU A 39 -21.06 6.67 -8.23
C LEU A 39 -21.74 7.09 -6.93
N ASN A 40 -21.01 7.58 -5.95
CA ASN A 40 -21.60 8.08 -4.71
C ASN A 40 -22.48 9.31 -4.93
N ILE A 41 -22.07 10.25 -5.81
CA ILE A 41 -22.88 11.41 -6.17
C ILE A 41 -24.13 10.96 -6.94
N LEU A 42 -23.97 10.05 -7.91
CA LEU A 42 -25.06 9.50 -8.71
C LEU A 42 -26.12 8.85 -7.83
N LEU A 43 -25.73 7.85 -7.03
CA LEU A 43 -26.65 7.07 -6.20
C LEU A 43 -27.39 7.95 -5.19
N ARG A 44 -26.67 8.87 -4.54
CA ARG A 44 -27.27 9.84 -3.65
C ARG A 44 -28.29 10.74 -4.35
N THR A 45 -27.97 11.22 -5.55
CA THR A 45 -28.89 12.07 -6.32
C THR A 45 -30.15 11.29 -6.74
N ILE A 46 -30.01 10.02 -7.10
CA ILE A 46 -31.16 9.15 -7.41
C ILE A 46 -32.06 8.96 -6.17
N GLU A 47 -31.47 8.74 -4.99
CA GLU A 47 -32.21 8.60 -3.74
C GLU A 47 -32.99 9.89 -3.36
N GLU A 48 -32.39 11.06 -3.60
CA GLU A 48 -33.00 12.36 -3.32
C GLU A 48 -34.07 12.72 -4.33
N GLU A 49 -33.83 12.55 -5.64
CA GLU A 49 -34.67 13.00 -6.74
C GLU A 49 -35.73 11.99 -7.17
N LYS A 50 -35.51 10.71 -6.93
CA LYS A 50 -36.37 9.57 -7.31
C LYS A 50 -36.84 9.63 -8.76
N PRO A 51 -35.97 9.78 -9.74
CA PRO A 51 -36.33 9.92 -11.15
C PRO A 51 -36.84 8.57 -11.71
N GLN A 52 -37.69 8.62 -12.73
CA GLN A 52 -38.09 7.45 -13.50
C GLN A 52 -37.16 7.18 -14.70
N TYR A 53 -36.45 8.23 -15.14
CA TYR A 53 -35.52 8.17 -16.27
C TYR A 53 -34.17 8.75 -15.88
N LEU A 54 -33.09 8.16 -16.40
CA LEU A 54 -31.73 8.58 -16.13
C LEU A 54 -30.89 8.57 -17.42
N THR A 55 -30.15 9.63 -17.67
CA THR A 55 -29.21 9.72 -18.79
C THR A 55 -27.96 10.48 -18.38
N VAL A 56 -26.79 9.96 -18.74
CA VAL A 56 -25.50 10.61 -18.54
C VAL A 56 -24.91 10.98 -19.89
N ALA A 57 -24.60 12.27 -20.09
CA ALA A 57 -23.98 12.77 -21.32
C ALA A 57 -22.46 12.92 -21.11
N PHE A 58 -21.68 12.57 -22.14
CA PHE A 58 -20.24 12.79 -22.16
C PHE A 58 -19.79 13.48 -23.45
N ASP A 59 -18.80 14.36 -23.33
CA ASP A 59 -18.10 14.94 -24.48
C ASP A 59 -17.30 13.89 -25.25
N LEU A 60 -17.14 14.15 -26.54
CA LEU A 60 -16.20 13.46 -27.39
C LEU A 60 -14.94 14.30 -27.65
N LYS A 61 -13.84 13.66 -27.99
CA LYS A 61 -12.59 14.37 -28.35
C LYS A 61 -12.65 15.13 -29.69
N ALA A 62 -13.72 14.92 -30.47
CA ALA A 62 -13.88 15.55 -31.76
C ALA A 62 -14.18 17.07 -31.59
N PRO A 63 -13.70 17.92 -32.53
CA PRO A 63 -14.03 19.35 -32.51
C PRO A 63 -15.54 19.58 -32.62
N THR A 64 -16.07 20.47 -31.82
CA THR A 64 -17.48 20.89 -31.84
C THR A 64 -17.73 22.04 -32.82
N PHE A 65 -18.98 22.38 -33.05
CA PHE A 65 -19.31 23.54 -33.89
C PHE A 65 -18.73 24.83 -33.33
N ARG A 66 -18.53 24.97 -32.00
CA ARG A 66 -17.91 26.15 -31.36
C ARG A 66 -16.44 26.27 -31.75
N HIS A 67 -15.70 25.16 -31.84
CA HIS A 67 -14.31 25.17 -32.32
C HIS A 67 -14.21 25.60 -33.79
N LYS A 68 -15.23 25.25 -34.62
CA LYS A 68 -15.28 25.70 -36.00
C LYS A 68 -15.62 27.20 -36.11
N MET A 69 -16.36 27.72 -35.14
CA MET A 69 -16.74 29.16 -35.07
C MET A 69 -15.59 30.01 -34.53
N PHE A 70 -14.87 29.50 -33.53
CA PHE A 70 -13.75 30.19 -32.89
C PHE A 70 -12.65 29.15 -32.52
N GLU A 71 -11.56 29.15 -33.26
CA GLU A 71 -10.46 28.16 -33.10
C GLU A 71 -9.85 28.17 -31.70
N ALA A 72 -9.78 29.35 -31.06
CA ALA A 72 -9.24 29.50 -29.72
C ALA A 72 -10.19 29.09 -28.58
N TYR A 73 -11.42 28.61 -28.92
CA TYR A 73 -12.38 28.14 -27.91
C TYR A 73 -11.81 27.00 -27.07
N LYS A 74 -11.89 27.12 -25.74
CA LYS A 74 -11.29 26.19 -24.76
C LYS A 74 -9.77 25.99 -24.88
N GLY A 75 -9.08 26.80 -25.69
CA GLY A 75 -7.64 26.65 -25.99
C GLY A 75 -6.72 26.91 -24.78
N THR A 76 -7.22 27.56 -23.74
CA THR A 76 -6.48 27.80 -22.47
C THR A 76 -6.63 26.70 -21.44
N ARG A 77 -7.51 25.73 -21.68
CA ARG A 77 -7.72 24.61 -20.75
C ARG A 77 -6.48 23.71 -20.68
N LYS A 78 -6.05 23.43 -19.46
CA LYS A 78 -4.98 22.43 -19.25
C LYS A 78 -5.44 21.04 -19.69
N PRO A 79 -4.55 20.20 -20.24
CA PRO A 79 -4.91 18.82 -20.57
C PRO A 79 -5.38 18.07 -19.31
N MET A 80 -6.32 17.16 -19.51
CA MET A 80 -6.82 16.29 -18.45
C MET A 80 -5.66 15.46 -17.87
N PRO A 81 -5.50 15.42 -16.52
CA PRO A 81 -4.51 14.56 -15.87
C PRO A 81 -4.66 13.11 -16.35
N GLU A 82 -3.54 12.38 -16.43
CA GLU A 82 -3.53 10.99 -16.92
C GLU A 82 -4.37 10.09 -16.00
N GLU A 83 -4.23 10.27 -14.70
CA GLU A 83 -4.95 9.57 -13.66
C GLU A 83 -6.49 9.71 -13.77
N LEU A 84 -6.95 10.85 -14.27
CA LEU A 84 -8.37 11.08 -14.55
C LEU A 84 -8.78 10.53 -15.93
N ARG A 85 -7.88 10.66 -16.91
CA ARG A 85 -8.13 10.21 -18.30
C ARG A 85 -8.38 8.70 -18.36
N GLU A 86 -7.66 7.92 -17.57
CA GLU A 86 -7.82 6.47 -17.45
C GLU A 86 -9.17 6.08 -16.83
N GLN A 87 -9.76 6.93 -16.00
CA GLN A 87 -11.03 6.66 -15.34
C GLN A 87 -12.26 6.99 -16.21
N VAL A 88 -12.12 7.74 -17.31
CA VAL A 88 -13.24 8.04 -18.21
C VAL A 88 -13.83 6.78 -18.89
N PRO A 89 -13.04 5.85 -19.47
CA PRO A 89 -13.58 4.60 -19.98
C PRO A 89 -14.18 3.73 -18.86
N LEU A 90 -13.57 3.69 -17.68
CA LEU A 90 -14.04 2.89 -16.54
C LEU A 90 -15.43 3.33 -16.06
N ILE A 91 -15.67 4.65 -15.93
CA ILE A 91 -17.01 5.13 -15.53
C ILE A 91 -18.07 4.84 -16.60
N LYS A 92 -17.73 4.95 -17.88
CA LYS A 92 -18.66 4.60 -18.97
C LYS A 92 -19.01 3.12 -18.96
N GLU A 93 -18.04 2.25 -18.75
CA GLU A 93 -18.21 0.82 -18.60
C GLU A 93 -19.11 0.51 -17.39
N MET A 94 -18.82 1.10 -16.23
CA MET A 94 -19.63 0.95 -15.02
C MET A 94 -21.08 1.39 -15.22
N LEU A 95 -21.30 2.57 -15.80
CA LEU A 95 -22.66 3.06 -16.09
C LEU A 95 -23.41 2.15 -17.05
N THR A 96 -22.73 1.62 -18.06
CA THR A 96 -23.31 0.65 -18.99
C THR A 96 -23.68 -0.66 -18.28
N ALA A 97 -22.79 -1.17 -17.44
CA ALA A 97 -23.06 -2.35 -16.61
C ALA A 97 -24.23 -2.14 -15.64
N MET A 98 -24.40 -0.93 -15.10
CA MET A 98 -25.53 -0.52 -14.27
C MET A 98 -26.83 -0.30 -15.08
N GLY A 99 -26.82 -0.51 -16.40
CA GLY A 99 -27.99 -0.27 -17.26
C GLY A 99 -28.34 1.21 -17.47
N VAL A 100 -27.42 2.12 -17.16
CA VAL A 100 -27.62 3.57 -17.32
C VAL A 100 -27.44 3.99 -18.77
N ASN A 101 -28.36 4.80 -19.30
CA ASN A 101 -28.27 5.32 -20.65
C ASN A 101 -27.14 6.36 -20.75
N VAL A 102 -26.09 6.04 -21.50
CA VAL A 102 -24.95 6.93 -21.78
C VAL A 102 -25.06 7.48 -23.19
N VAL A 103 -25.04 8.81 -23.34
CA VAL A 103 -25.23 9.50 -24.62
C VAL A 103 -24.03 10.37 -24.94
N THR A 104 -23.59 10.31 -26.21
CA THR A 104 -22.56 11.17 -26.78
C THR A 104 -23.00 11.60 -28.19
N LYS A 105 -22.56 12.77 -28.67
CA LYS A 105 -22.82 13.21 -30.05
C LYS A 105 -21.64 13.93 -30.63
N GLU A 106 -21.16 13.46 -31.79
CA GLU A 106 -20.06 14.14 -32.50
C GLU A 106 -20.49 15.54 -32.97
N GLY A 107 -19.62 16.52 -32.76
CA GLY A 107 -19.85 17.91 -33.13
C GLY A 107 -20.60 18.73 -32.09
N TYR A 108 -21.11 18.10 -31.00
CA TYR A 108 -21.83 18.75 -29.91
C TYR A 108 -21.17 18.44 -28.55
N GLU A 109 -21.36 19.31 -27.59
CA GLU A 109 -20.89 19.13 -26.21
C GLU A 109 -21.96 18.46 -25.34
N ALA A 110 -21.56 17.91 -24.20
CA ALA A 110 -22.48 17.30 -23.23
C ALA A 110 -23.60 18.28 -22.85
N ASP A 111 -23.31 19.55 -22.67
CA ASP A 111 -24.27 20.58 -22.31
C ASP A 111 -25.35 20.76 -23.39
N ASP A 112 -25.00 20.67 -24.68
CA ASP A 112 -25.94 20.72 -25.81
C ASP A 112 -26.87 19.51 -25.81
N ILE A 113 -26.33 18.33 -25.48
CA ILE A 113 -27.10 17.10 -25.33
C ILE A 113 -28.08 17.23 -24.17
N LEU A 114 -27.61 17.69 -23.00
CA LEU A 114 -28.43 17.88 -21.81
C LEU A 114 -29.53 18.91 -22.05
N GLY A 115 -29.17 20.04 -22.67
CA GLY A 115 -30.13 21.10 -23.04
C GLY A 115 -31.22 20.60 -23.98
N THR A 116 -30.83 19.81 -24.98
CA THR A 116 -31.81 19.22 -25.94
C THR A 116 -32.73 18.23 -25.24
N LEU A 117 -32.19 17.34 -24.37
CA LEU A 117 -33.01 16.38 -23.64
C LEU A 117 -33.91 17.02 -22.61
N ALA A 118 -33.45 18.05 -21.90
CA ALA A 118 -34.27 18.82 -20.95
C ALA A 118 -35.48 19.47 -21.65
N ARG A 119 -35.26 20.13 -22.81
CA ARG A 119 -36.34 20.74 -23.59
C ARG A 119 -37.33 19.70 -24.16
N LYS A 120 -36.83 18.56 -24.65
CA LYS A 120 -37.69 17.48 -25.11
C LYS A 120 -38.55 16.93 -23.98
N SER A 121 -37.95 16.75 -22.79
CA SER A 121 -38.68 16.24 -21.61
C SER A 121 -39.69 17.23 -21.07
N GLU A 122 -39.37 18.52 -21.01
CA GLU A 122 -40.28 19.61 -20.66
C GLU A 122 -41.48 19.66 -21.63
N ALA A 123 -41.22 19.56 -22.94
CA ALA A 123 -42.28 19.52 -23.97
C ALA A 123 -43.15 18.26 -23.86
N ALA A 124 -42.60 17.14 -23.39
CA ALA A 124 -43.36 15.94 -23.08
C ALA A 124 -44.15 16.03 -21.75
N GLY A 125 -44.06 17.14 -21.05
CA GLY A 125 -44.75 17.36 -19.79
C GLY A 125 -44.05 16.85 -18.54
N MET A 126 -42.81 16.35 -18.66
CA MET A 126 -41.99 15.80 -17.58
C MET A 126 -41.22 16.91 -16.86
N ASP A 127 -40.84 16.62 -15.62
CA ASP A 127 -39.88 17.44 -14.88
C ASP A 127 -38.44 16.94 -15.19
N ALA A 128 -37.50 17.85 -15.41
CA ALA A 128 -36.10 17.48 -15.68
C ALA A 128 -35.17 18.08 -14.63
N THR A 129 -34.27 17.26 -14.09
CA THR A 129 -33.18 17.71 -13.22
C THR A 129 -31.84 17.54 -13.95
N ILE A 130 -31.09 18.60 -14.13
CA ILE A 130 -29.72 18.56 -14.68
C ILE A 130 -28.72 18.67 -13.56
N LEU A 131 -27.88 17.64 -13.38
CA LEU A 131 -26.78 17.60 -12.41
C LEU A 131 -25.44 17.90 -13.13
N SER A 132 -24.85 19.04 -12.86
CA SER A 132 -23.53 19.44 -13.37
C SER A 132 -22.83 20.41 -12.41
N GLY A 133 -21.53 20.59 -12.54
CA GLY A 133 -20.77 21.65 -11.88
C GLY A 133 -20.70 22.94 -12.72
N ASP A 134 -21.23 22.91 -13.94
CA ASP A 134 -21.17 24.03 -14.86
C ASP A 134 -22.35 25.01 -14.67
N ARG A 135 -22.05 26.29 -14.50
CA ARG A 135 -23.05 27.34 -14.33
C ARG A 135 -23.69 27.78 -15.64
N ASP A 136 -23.13 27.41 -16.76
CA ASP A 136 -23.67 27.75 -18.07
C ASP A 136 -25.02 27.10 -18.29
N LEU A 137 -25.24 25.94 -17.68
CA LEU A 137 -26.52 25.25 -17.68
C LEU A 137 -27.67 26.03 -16.99
N LEU A 138 -27.35 27.05 -16.17
CA LEU A 138 -28.38 27.92 -15.57
C LEU A 138 -29.27 28.62 -16.61
N GLN A 139 -28.76 28.80 -17.84
CA GLN A 139 -29.57 29.35 -18.96
C GLN A 139 -30.76 28.47 -19.33
N LEU A 140 -30.72 27.19 -18.94
CA LEU A 140 -31.76 26.19 -19.25
C LEU A 140 -32.86 26.12 -18.18
N ALA A 141 -32.67 26.75 -17.02
CA ALA A 141 -33.60 26.64 -15.90
C ALA A 141 -35.00 27.18 -16.24
N THR A 142 -36.04 26.41 -15.90
CA THR A 142 -37.46 26.80 -16.01
C THR A 142 -38.20 26.37 -14.75
N ASP A 143 -39.50 26.45 -14.73
CA ASP A 143 -40.30 25.91 -13.63
C ASP A 143 -40.29 24.37 -13.59
N LYS A 144 -40.00 23.70 -14.73
CA LYS A 144 -39.93 22.25 -14.88
C LYS A 144 -38.52 21.73 -15.06
N VAL A 145 -37.56 22.56 -15.43
CA VAL A 145 -36.16 22.23 -15.58
C VAL A 145 -35.37 22.81 -14.41
N MET A 146 -34.89 21.94 -13.53
CA MET A 146 -34.08 22.32 -12.37
C MET A 146 -32.59 22.05 -12.66
N ILE A 147 -31.75 23.00 -12.34
CA ILE A 147 -30.27 22.84 -12.40
C ILE A 147 -29.74 22.61 -11.01
N ARG A 148 -29.12 21.46 -10.80
CA ARG A 148 -28.55 21.04 -9.54
C ARG A 148 -27.02 21.16 -9.58
N LEU A 149 -26.49 22.15 -8.83
CA LEU A 149 -25.06 22.47 -8.80
C LEU A 149 -24.42 22.02 -7.48
N PRO A 150 -23.58 20.97 -7.47
CA PRO A 150 -22.82 20.62 -6.29
C PRO A 150 -21.76 21.69 -6.01
N LYS A 151 -21.60 22.12 -4.75
CA LYS A 151 -20.62 23.14 -4.30
C LYS A 151 -19.86 22.65 -3.10
N THR A 152 -18.52 22.72 -3.15
CA THR A 152 -17.68 22.38 -2.01
C THR A 152 -17.17 23.64 -1.32
N VAL A 153 -17.50 23.78 -0.04
CA VAL A 153 -16.99 24.87 0.82
C VAL A 153 -16.33 24.25 2.04
N ARG A 154 -15.05 24.51 2.24
CA ARG A 154 -14.25 24.02 3.38
C ARG A 154 -14.30 22.49 3.55
N GLY A 155 -14.25 21.76 2.46
CA GLY A 155 -14.26 20.27 2.47
C GLY A 155 -15.65 19.62 2.64
N LYS A 156 -16.73 20.41 2.77
CA LYS A 156 -18.11 19.91 2.82
C LYS A 156 -18.82 20.24 1.50
N THR A 157 -19.35 19.20 0.82
CA THR A 157 -20.15 19.39 -0.40
C THR A 157 -21.60 19.62 -0.04
N THR A 158 -22.15 20.74 -0.52
CA THR A 158 -23.56 21.11 -0.50
C THR A 158 -24.07 21.14 -1.93
N ILE A 159 -25.37 20.99 -2.12
CA ILE A 159 -26.02 21.09 -3.43
C ILE A 159 -26.87 22.36 -3.42
N GLU A 160 -26.79 23.13 -4.50
CA GLU A 160 -27.62 24.31 -4.74
C GLU A 160 -28.54 23.99 -5.92
N ASP A 161 -29.87 24.12 -5.71
CA ASP A 161 -30.89 23.84 -6.72
C ASP A 161 -31.44 25.13 -7.27
N TYR A 162 -31.57 25.24 -8.60
CA TYR A 162 -31.98 26.43 -9.32
C TYR A 162 -33.09 26.11 -10.31
N HIS A 163 -34.29 26.57 -10.04
CA HIS A 163 -35.32 26.84 -11.04
C HIS A 163 -35.21 28.30 -11.54
N ALA A 164 -36.04 28.71 -12.48
CA ALA A 164 -35.99 30.07 -13.04
C ALA A 164 -35.98 31.14 -11.96
N GLN A 165 -36.83 31.02 -10.95
CA GLN A 165 -36.94 32.01 -9.86
C GLN A 165 -35.67 32.15 -9.05
N GLN A 166 -35.01 31.02 -8.68
CA GLN A 166 -33.77 31.05 -7.92
C GLN A 166 -32.58 31.65 -8.72
N VAL A 167 -32.60 31.49 -10.05
CA VAL A 167 -31.62 32.15 -10.94
C VAL A 167 -31.83 33.66 -10.87
N ILE A 168 -33.08 34.15 -10.97
CA ILE A 168 -33.39 35.59 -10.90
C ILE A 168 -33.00 36.17 -9.54
N GLU A 169 -33.33 35.48 -8.44
CA GLU A 169 -33.00 35.93 -7.08
C GLU A 169 -31.49 36.07 -6.86
N LYS A 170 -30.72 35.14 -7.41
CA LYS A 170 -29.26 35.12 -7.17
C LYS A 170 -28.47 35.98 -8.15
N TYR A 171 -28.81 35.95 -9.43
CA TYR A 171 -28.04 36.59 -10.51
C TYR A 171 -28.68 37.88 -11.03
N GLN A 172 -29.87 38.20 -10.57
CA GLN A 172 -30.64 39.41 -10.96
C GLN A 172 -31.03 39.46 -12.46
N VAL A 173 -30.94 38.35 -13.15
CA VAL A 173 -31.27 38.17 -14.56
C VAL A 173 -32.06 36.86 -14.75
N THR A 174 -32.86 36.78 -15.79
CA THR A 174 -33.59 35.56 -16.17
C THR A 174 -32.62 34.49 -16.68
N PRO A 175 -32.98 33.19 -16.64
CA PRO A 175 -32.13 32.14 -17.19
C PRO A 175 -31.59 32.39 -18.59
N PRO A 176 -32.42 32.77 -19.61
CA PRO A 176 -31.87 33.12 -20.94
C PRO A 176 -30.88 34.32 -20.93
N GLN A 177 -31.02 35.24 -20.00
CA GLN A 177 -30.11 36.39 -19.89
C GLN A 177 -28.72 36.02 -19.32
N ILE A 178 -28.52 34.83 -18.80
CA ILE A 178 -27.16 34.33 -18.47
C ILE A 178 -26.26 34.33 -19.70
N ILE A 179 -26.82 34.01 -20.89
CA ILE A 179 -26.10 34.06 -22.16
C ILE A 179 -25.67 35.52 -22.46
N GLU A 180 -26.54 36.50 -22.23
CA GLU A 180 -26.27 37.92 -22.43
C GLU A 180 -25.14 38.43 -21.51
N LEU A 181 -25.15 37.97 -20.25
CA LEU A 181 -24.04 38.28 -19.33
C LEU A 181 -22.73 37.81 -19.87
N LYS A 182 -22.68 36.52 -20.33
CA LYS A 182 -21.46 35.96 -20.89
C LYS A 182 -21.03 36.55 -22.20
N ALA A 183 -21.98 37.02 -23.01
CA ALA A 183 -21.69 37.80 -24.22
C ALA A 183 -20.88 39.06 -23.91
N LEU A 184 -21.21 39.71 -22.79
CA LEU A 184 -20.54 40.98 -22.38
C LEU A 184 -19.24 40.72 -21.60
N MET A 185 -19.28 39.89 -20.56
CA MET A 185 -18.13 39.70 -19.66
C MET A 185 -17.12 38.65 -20.15
N GLY A 186 -17.50 37.81 -21.12
CA GLY A 186 -16.72 36.65 -21.54
C GLY A 186 -16.71 35.54 -20.52
N ASP A 187 -15.93 34.51 -20.83
CA ASP A 187 -15.61 33.40 -19.93
C ASP A 187 -14.15 32.94 -20.08
N SER A 188 -13.36 33.19 -19.05
CA SER A 188 -11.94 32.79 -19.04
C SER A 188 -11.71 31.28 -19.01
N ALA A 189 -12.67 30.50 -18.50
CA ALA A 189 -12.56 29.03 -18.43
C ALA A 189 -12.71 28.40 -19.83
N ASP A 190 -13.58 28.99 -20.68
CA ASP A 190 -13.85 28.54 -22.05
C ASP A 190 -13.17 29.39 -23.10
N ASN A 191 -12.39 30.37 -22.66
CA ASN A 191 -11.73 31.35 -23.54
C ASN A 191 -12.71 32.10 -24.45
N ILE A 192 -13.89 32.42 -23.90
CA ILE A 192 -14.88 33.27 -24.55
C ILE A 192 -14.48 34.72 -24.28
N PRO A 193 -14.24 35.54 -25.33
CA PRO A 193 -13.58 36.83 -25.14
C PRO A 193 -14.43 37.89 -24.43
N GLY A 194 -15.75 37.95 -24.65
CA GLY A 194 -16.59 39.03 -24.18
C GLY A 194 -16.18 40.36 -24.81
N ILE A 195 -16.54 41.50 -24.18
CA ILE A 195 -16.05 42.84 -24.57
C ILE A 195 -15.04 43.36 -23.55
N PRO A 196 -13.93 43.99 -23.99
CA PRO A 196 -12.87 44.45 -23.11
C PRO A 196 -13.34 45.41 -22.02
N GLY A 197 -12.99 45.20 -20.76
CA GLY A 197 -13.26 46.09 -19.64
C GLY A 197 -14.69 46.04 -19.08
N VAL A 198 -15.52 45.09 -19.53
CA VAL A 198 -16.84 44.81 -18.95
C VAL A 198 -16.75 43.52 -18.12
N GLY A 199 -16.83 43.66 -16.82
CA GLY A 199 -16.89 42.53 -15.89
C GLY A 199 -18.31 42.26 -15.38
N GLU A 200 -18.52 41.19 -14.61
CA GLU A 200 -19.82 40.70 -14.15
C GLU A 200 -20.76 41.80 -13.64
N LYS A 201 -20.30 42.68 -12.73
CA LYS A 201 -21.13 43.74 -12.16
C LYS A 201 -21.64 44.74 -13.17
N THR A 202 -20.84 45.05 -14.20
CA THR A 202 -21.21 45.98 -15.25
C THR A 202 -22.13 45.29 -16.26
N ALA A 203 -21.82 44.07 -16.64
CA ALA A 203 -22.67 43.25 -17.50
C ALA A 203 -24.07 43.05 -16.89
N THR A 204 -24.14 42.69 -15.60
CA THR A 204 -25.43 42.54 -14.90
C THR A 204 -26.25 43.82 -14.95
N LYS A 205 -25.69 45.00 -14.67
CA LYS A 205 -26.40 46.27 -14.76
C LYS A 205 -26.93 46.54 -16.15
N ILE A 206 -26.13 46.31 -17.18
CA ILE A 206 -26.52 46.51 -18.57
C ILE A 206 -27.69 45.58 -18.93
N ILE A 207 -27.60 44.30 -18.59
CA ILE A 207 -28.62 43.32 -18.96
C ILE A 207 -29.91 43.53 -18.17
N VAL A 208 -29.82 43.91 -16.89
CA VAL A 208 -31.02 44.28 -16.09
C VAL A 208 -31.74 45.51 -16.69
N GLU A 209 -31.01 46.51 -17.23
CA GLU A 209 -31.56 47.72 -17.76
C GLU A 209 -32.07 47.55 -19.21
N TYR A 210 -31.32 46.87 -20.05
CA TYR A 210 -31.61 46.77 -21.49
C TYR A 210 -32.14 45.41 -21.93
N GLY A 211 -32.04 44.38 -21.12
CA GLY A 211 -32.57 43.03 -21.40
C GLY A 211 -31.68 42.15 -22.28
N SER A 212 -31.03 42.68 -23.30
CA SER A 212 -30.16 41.98 -24.23
C SER A 212 -29.03 42.85 -24.73
N ILE A 213 -27.97 42.24 -25.34
CA ILE A 213 -26.84 42.99 -25.94
C ILE A 213 -27.27 43.77 -27.16
N GLU A 214 -28.27 43.27 -27.91
CA GLU A 214 -28.81 43.95 -29.06
C GLU A 214 -29.48 45.28 -28.64
N ASN A 215 -30.40 45.22 -27.67
CA ASN A 215 -31.08 46.39 -27.18
C ASN A 215 -30.12 47.38 -26.49
N ALA A 216 -29.14 46.89 -25.77
CA ALA A 216 -28.05 47.72 -25.19
C ALA A 216 -27.23 48.41 -26.29
N HIS A 217 -27.00 47.77 -27.43
CA HIS A 217 -26.31 48.36 -28.59
C HIS A 217 -27.17 49.38 -29.31
N GLU A 218 -28.48 49.18 -29.42
CA GLU A 218 -29.41 50.16 -29.98
C GLU A 218 -29.48 51.46 -29.15
N HIS A 219 -29.26 51.35 -27.82
CA HIS A 219 -29.29 52.47 -26.87
C HIS A 219 -27.90 52.89 -26.39
N LEU A 220 -26.90 52.78 -27.27
CA LEU A 220 -25.48 53.05 -26.94
C LEU A 220 -25.25 54.43 -26.30
N GLU A 221 -25.94 55.48 -26.74
CA GLU A 221 -25.71 56.83 -26.23
C GLU A 221 -26.18 57.00 -24.78
N GLU A 222 -27.07 56.13 -24.30
CA GLU A 222 -27.62 56.15 -22.94
C GLU A 222 -26.82 55.18 -22.01
N LEU A 223 -26.03 54.29 -22.59
CA LEU A 223 -25.37 53.22 -21.87
C LEU A 223 -24.27 53.73 -20.91
N LYS A 224 -24.33 53.31 -19.67
CA LYS A 224 -23.36 53.65 -18.60
C LYS A 224 -22.69 52.41 -18.06
N PRO A 225 -21.41 52.45 -17.66
CA PRO A 225 -20.49 53.60 -17.69
C PRO A 225 -19.92 53.88 -19.11
N ASN A 226 -19.43 55.10 -19.34
CA ASN A 226 -18.88 55.49 -20.64
C ASN A 226 -17.88 54.47 -21.22
N ARG A 227 -17.05 53.91 -20.40
CA ARG A 227 -16.07 52.89 -20.83
C ARG A 227 -16.76 51.66 -21.43
N ALA A 228 -17.84 51.17 -20.83
CA ALA A 228 -18.61 50.03 -21.37
C ALA A 228 -19.33 50.44 -22.67
N ARG A 229 -19.81 51.69 -22.79
CA ARG A 229 -20.40 52.18 -23.99
C ARG A 229 -19.41 52.17 -25.16
N GLU A 230 -18.21 52.74 -24.95
CA GLU A 230 -17.16 52.77 -25.98
C GLU A 230 -16.74 51.35 -26.37
N SER A 231 -16.53 50.47 -25.36
CA SER A 231 -16.16 49.07 -25.62
C SER A 231 -17.26 48.34 -26.39
N MET A 232 -18.54 48.56 -26.08
CA MET A 232 -19.66 47.95 -26.80
C MET A 232 -19.70 48.47 -28.25
N ARG A 233 -19.41 49.77 -28.49
CA ARG A 233 -19.36 50.35 -29.85
C ARG A 233 -18.25 49.72 -30.69
N GLU A 234 -17.09 49.54 -30.12
CA GLU A 234 -15.89 49.02 -30.82
C GLU A 234 -15.88 47.50 -30.98
N HIS A 235 -16.52 46.78 -30.07
CA HIS A 235 -16.37 45.30 -29.98
C HIS A 235 -17.73 44.58 -30.00
N TYR A 236 -18.78 45.16 -30.61
CA TYR A 236 -20.09 44.52 -30.64
C TYR A 236 -20.10 43.19 -31.38
N ASP A 237 -19.34 43.02 -32.46
CA ASP A 237 -19.18 41.76 -33.20
C ASP A 237 -18.58 40.66 -32.29
N MET A 238 -17.67 41.06 -31.40
CA MET A 238 -17.10 40.15 -30.40
C MET A 238 -18.15 39.74 -29.35
N ALA A 239 -19.03 40.65 -28.92
CA ALA A 239 -20.14 40.29 -28.04
C ALA A 239 -21.12 39.34 -28.71
N GLN A 240 -21.43 39.52 -29.99
CA GLN A 240 -22.31 38.62 -30.75
C GLN A 240 -21.68 37.22 -30.91
N MET A 241 -20.38 37.15 -31.22
CA MET A 241 -19.64 35.87 -31.26
C MET A 241 -19.63 35.21 -29.90
N SER A 242 -19.36 35.97 -28.81
CA SER A 242 -19.36 35.46 -27.45
C SER A 242 -20.74 34.96 -27.04
N LYS A 243 -21.82 35.62 -27.44
CA LYS A 243 -23.19 35.15 -27.25
C LYS A 243 -23.42 33.80 -27.93
N ALA A 244 -23.03 33.68 -29.19
CA ALA A 244 -23.17 32.44 -29.95
C ALA A 244 -22.36 31.26 -29.33
N LEU A 245 -21.16 31.54 -28.83
CA LEU A 245 -20.33 30.54 -28.14
C LEU A 245 -20.91 30.12 -26.77
N ALA A 246 -21.50 31.06 -26.02
CA ALA A 246 -22.08 30.76 -24.71
C ALA A 246 -23.47 30.11 -24.79
N THR A 247 -24.12 30.17 -25.95
CA THR A 247 -25.47 29.59 -26.11
C THR A 247 -25.41 28.07 -26.21
N ILE A 248 -26.17 27.40 -25.34
CA ILE A 248 -26.34 25.94 -25.38
C ILE A 248 -27.37 25.60 -26.48
N CYS A 249 -26.99 24.69 -27.37
CA CYS A 249 -27.87 24.18 -28.41
C CYS A 249 -28.93 23.25 -27.81
N THR A 250 -30.21 23.55 -27.98
CA THR A 250 -31.31 22.76 -27.41
C THR A 250 -32.07 21.92 -28.44
N ASP A 251 -31.55 21.82 -29.66
CA ASP A 251 -32.10 21.07 -30.79
C ASP A 251 -31.03 20.19 -31.47
N SER A 252 -30.06 19.73 -30.73
CA SER A 252 -29.02 18.83 -31.22
C SER A 252 -29.61 17.56 -31.84
N PRO A 253 -29.07 17.07 -32.98
CA PRO A 253 -29.62 15.92 -33.71
C PRO A 253 -29.24 14.61 -33.02
N ILE A 254 -29.78 14.39 -31.82
CA ILE A 254 -29.58 13.19 -31.02
C ILE A 254 -30.72 12.21 -31.17
N GLU A 255 -30.38 10.94 -31.34
CA GLU A 255 -31.34 9.85 -31.24
C GLU A 255 -31.50 9.50 -29.75
N PHE A 256 -32.70 9.70 -29.23
CA PHE A 256 -33.03 9.48 -27.83
C PHE A 256 -34.32 8.67 -27.68
N SER A 257 -34.31 7.72 -26.79
CA SER A 257 -35.48 6.90 -26.45
C SER A 257 -35.69 6.89 -24.94
N TYR A 258 -36.87 7.25 -24.47
CA TYR A 258 -37.23 7.14 -23.05
C TYR A 258 -37.19 5.71 -22.55
N GLU A 259 -37.48 4.71 -23.39
CA GLU A 259 -37.37 3.30 -23.02
C GLU A 259 -35.97 2.91 -22.61
N LYS A 260 -34.93 3.42 -23.34
CA LYS A 260 -33.53 3.20 -22.99
C LYS A 260 -33.08 3.99 -21.78
N ALA A 261 -33.71 5.12 -21.51
CA ALA A 261 -33.41 5.99 -20.38
C ALA A 261 -34.18 5.61 -19.10
N LYS A 262 -35.12 4.64 -19.18
CA LYS A 262 -35.90 4.21 -18.03
C LYS A 262 -34.98 3.63 -16.96
N LEU A 263 -35.08 4.15 -15.74
CA LEU A 263 -34.28 3.72 -14.60
C LEU A 263 -34.75 2.31 -14.17
N GLY A 264 -33.90 1.33 -14.36
CA GLY A 264 -34.09 -0.05 -13.94
C GLY A 264 -33.35 -0.37 -12.64
N ASN A 265 -33.05 -1.65 -12.43
CA ASN A 265 -32.18 -2.09 -11.35
C ASN A 265 -30.74 -1.73 -11.70
N LEU A 266 -30.13 -0.85 -10.91
CA LEU A 266 -28.74 -0.43 -11.07
C LEU A 266 -27.74 -1.47 -10.54
N TYR A 267 -28.20 -2.37 -9.70
CA TYR A 267 -27.38 -3.38 -9.01
C TYR A 267 -27.38 -4.70 -9.79
N THR A 268 -26.89 -4.63 -11.03
CA THR A 268 -26.78 -5.79 -11.93
C THR A 268 -25.58 -6.65 -11.56
N LYS A 269 -25.53 -7.88 -12.07
CA LYS A 269 -24.39 -8.79 -11.94
C LYS A 269 -23.10 -8.17 -12.51
N GLU A 270 -23.19 -7.57 -13.69
CA GLU A 270 -22.06 -6.92 -14.38
C GLU A 270 -21.53 -5.75 -13.55
N ALA A 271 -22.41 -4.92 -12.98
CA ALA A 271 -22.01 -3.82 -12.10
C ALA A 271 -21.37 -4.32 -10.81
N PHE A 272 -21.87 -5.43 -10.25
CA PHE A 272 -21.24 -6.08 -9.08
C PHE A 272 -19.80 -6.52 -9.38
N LEU A 273 -19.60 -7.22 -10.50
CA LEU A 273 -18.26 -7.68 -10.90
C LEU A 273 -17.28 -6.52 -11.09
N LEU A 274 -17.72 -5.43 -11.73
CA LEU A 274 -16.91 -4.23 -11.87
C LEU A 274 -16.64 -3.52 -10.54
N CYS A 275 -17.62 -3.38 -9.66
CA CYS A 275 -17.42 -2.82 -8.32
C CYS A 275 -16.39 -3.64 -7.52
N ARG A 276 -16.39 -4.94 -7.68
CA ARG A 276 -15.45 -5.84 -7.04
C ARG A 276 -14.05 -5.72 -7.64
N GLN A 277 -13.93 -5.69 -8.96
CA GLN A 277 -12.65 -5.47 -9.65
C GLN A 277 -12.01 -4.13 -9.28
N LEU A 278 -12.84 -3.09 -9.10
CA LEU A 278 -12.40 -1.75 -8.69
C LEU A 278 -12.28 -1.60 -7.17
N GLU A 279 -12.58 -2.64 -6.39
CA GLU A 279 -12.47 -2.72 -4.92
C GLU A 279 -13.36 -1.71 -4.18
N PHE A 280 -14.57 -1.47 -4.68
CA PHE A 280 -15.54 -0.56 -4.08
C PHE A 280 -16.34 -1.22 -2.94
N LYS A 281 -15.64 -1.62 -1.86
CA LYS A 281 -16.21 -2.38 -0.72
C LYS A 281 -17.53 -1.81 -0.18
N ASN A 282 -17.64 -0.50 -0.04
CA ASN A 282 -18.87 0.13 0.47
C ASN A 282 -20.03 0.08 -0.52
N LEU A 283 -19.78 0.02 -1.83
CA LEU A 283 -20.84 -0.10 -2.84
C LEU A 283 -21.32 -1.54 -2.98
N LEU A 284 -20.44 -2.52 -2.77
CA LEU A 284 -20.78 -3.94 -2.81
C LEU A 284 -21.89 -4.29 -1.80
N ASN A 285 -21.91 -3.65 -0.63
CA ASN A 285 -22.95 -3.83 0.38
C ASN A 285 -24.37 -3.36 -0.05
N ARG A 286 -24.51 -2.71 -1.22
CA ARG A 286 -25.78 -2.27 -1.77
C ARG A 286 -26.39 -3.27 -2.75
N PHE A 287 -25.63 -4.29 -3.15
CA PHE A 287 -26.11 -5.35 -4.02
C PHE A 287 -26.86 -6.40 -3.21
N ASP A 288 -28.02 -6.83 -3.71
CA ASP A 288 -28.80 -7.89 -3.08
C ASP A 288 -28.06 -9.24 -3.25
N SER A 289 -27.87 -9.97 -2.16
CA SER A 289 -27.21 -11.28 -2.16
C SER A 289 -27.86 -12.29 -3.11
N ALA A 290 -29.18 -12.18 -3.37
CA ALA A 290 -29.89 -13.02 -4.31
C ALA A 290 -29.52 -12.78 -5.79
N ALA A 291 -29.09 -11.55 -6.16
CA ALA A 291 -28.69 -11.22 -7.53
C ALA A 291 -27.26 -11.69 -7.88
N VAL A 292 -26.50 -12.12 -6.89
CA VAL A 292 -25.09 -12.50 -6.98
C VAL A 292 -24.90 -14.02 -7.01
N GLN A 293 -25.93 -14.80 -6.65
CA GLN A 293 -25.85 -16.24 -6.40
C GLN A 293 -25.58 -17.15 -7.61
N GLU A 294 -25.54 -16.67 -8.84
CA GLU A 294 -25.39 -17.59 -10.00
C GLU A 294 -23.92 -17.91 -10.43
N ASP A 295 -22.89 -17.32 -9.78
CA ASP A 295 -21.47 -17.64 -10.07
C ASP A 295 -20.59 -17.88 -8.82
N THR A 296 -21.20 -17.94 -7.65
CA THR A 296 -20.56 -18.60 -6.52
C THR A 296 -20.53 -20.08 -6.86
N LEU A 297 -19.33 -20.67 -6.93
CA LEU A 297 -19.26 -22.12 -6.88
C LEU A 297 -20.03 -22.55 -5.63
N GLU A 298 -21.21 -23.12 -5.84
CA GLU A 298 -21.80 -24.01 -4.85
C GLU A 298 -20.92 -25.25 -4.79
N GLN A 299 -19.76 -25.10 -4.14
CA GLN A 299 -18.97 -26.24 -3.76
C GLN A 299 -19.71 -26.88 -2.60
N GLU A 300 -20.16 -28.10 -2.80
CA GLU A 300 -20.68 -28.92 -1.71
C GLU A 300 -19.53 -29.20 -0.77
N PHE A 301 -19.58 -28.63 0.42
CA PHE A 301 -18.68 -28.94 1.50
C PHE A 301 -19.30 -30.03 2.37
N PHE A 302 -18.48 -31.00 2.73
CA PHE A 302 -18.92 -32.11 3.56
C PHE A 302 -18.43 -31.91 4.99
N THR A 303 -19.25 -32.20 5.97
CA THR A 303 -18.84 -32.23 7.38
C THR A 303 -18.60 -33.66 7.81
N CYS A 304 -17.43 -33.93 8.37
CA CYS A 304 -17.06 -35.24 8.93
C CYS A 304 -16.93 -35.11 10.46
N ALA A 305 -17.95 -35.52 11.18
CA ALA A 305 -18.02 -35.41 12.64
C ALA A 305 -17.85 -36.77 13.36
N ASP A 306 -17.66 -37.86 12.62
CA ASP A 306 -17.45 -39.18 13.20
C ASP A 306 -16.00 -39.72 13.02
N LEU A 307 -15.54 -40.50 13.98
CA LEU A 307 -14.18 -40.96 14.03
C LEU A 307 -13.81 -41.90 12.86
N ALA A 308 -14.73 -42.78 12.43
CA ALA A 308 -14.48 -43.70 11.34
C ALA A 308 -14.38 -42.99 9.98
N GLY A 309 -15.26 -42.02 9.75
CA GLY A 309 -15.17 -41.14 8.61
C GLY A 309 -13.86 -40.35 8.57
N CYS A 310 -13.45 -39.80 9.70
CA CYS A 310 -12.19 -39.05 9.83
C CYS A 310 -10.97 -39.95 9.51
N GLU A 311 -10.93 -41.19 10.03
CA GLU A 311 -9.86 -42.16 9.71
C GLU A 311 -9.81 -42.46 8.20
N ALA A 312 -10.96 -42.65 7.57
CA ALA A 312 -11.05 -42.95 6.14
C ALA A 312 -10.60 -41.72 5.29
N LEU A 313 -10.91 -40.52 5.72
CA LEU A 313 -10.47 -39.28 5.04
C LEU A 313 -8.95 -39.11 5.12
N PHE A 314 -8.34 -39.26 6.29
CA PHE A 314 -6.88 -39.17 6.43
C PHE A 314 -6.18 -40.28 5.67
N ALA A 315 -6.73 -41.50 5.63
CA ALA A 315 -6.16 -42.59 4.81
C ALA A 315 -6.21 -42.25 3.31
N LYS A 316 -7.28 -41.57 2.80
CA LYS A 316 -7.33 -41.03 1.43
C LYS A 316 -6.29 -39.93 1.22
N ALA A 317 -6.15 -39.00 2.15
CA ALA A 317 -5.19 -37.90 2.05
C ALA A 317 -3.74 -38.45 2.00
N GLU A 318 -3.41 -39.45 2.83
CA GLU A 318 -2.12 -40.13 2.85
C GLU A 318 -1.81 -40.88 1.53
N ALA A 319 -2.82 -41.48 0.93
CA ALA A 319 -2.71 -42.15 -0.38
C ALA A 319 -2.56 -41.13 -1.54
N GLY A 320 -3.11 -39.95 -1.37
CA GLY A 320 -3.05 -38.86 -2.34
C GLY A 320 -1.63 -38.30 -2.52
N LYS A 321 -1.47 -37.44 -3.54
CA LYS A 321 -0.22 -36.72 -3.79
C LYS A 321 -0.19 -35.35 -3.10
N ILE A 322 -1.33 -34.69 -3.00
CA ILE A 322 -1.46 -33.30 -2.53
C ILE A 322 -2.76 -33.22 -1.71
N ALA A 323 -2.70 -32.51 -0.60
CA ALA A 323 -3.87 -32.21 0.21
C ALA A 323 -3.83 -30.72 0.63
N GLY A 324 -4.98 -30.05 0.59
CA GLY A 324 -5.15 -28.71 1.17
C GLY A 324 -5.59 -28.82 2.63
N VAL A 325 -4.99 -28.04 3.52
CA VAL A 325 -5.27 -28.06 4.96
C VAL A 325 -5.45 -26.64 5.48
N SER A 326 -6.43 -26.48 6.36
CA SER A 326 -6.57 -25.29 7.19
C SER A 326 -6.88 -25.69 8.63
N LEU A 327 -6.42 -24.90 9.60
CA LEU A 327 -6.85 -25.00 11.00
C LEU A 327 -7.67 -23.77 11.38
N VAL A 328 -8.79 -24.03 12.05
CA VAL A 328 -9.63 -22.98 12.64
C VAL A 328 -9.24 -22.83 14.10
N THR A 329 -8.54 -21.76 14.40
CA THR A 329 -7.92 -21.54 15.72
C THR A 329 -8.24 -20.17 16.29
N GLU A 330 -8.33 -20.05 17.60
CA GLU A 330 -8.40 -18.80 18.35
C GLU A 330 -7.84 -19.00 19.75
N ASN A 331 -7.02 -18.05 20.23
CA ASN A 331 -6.43 -18.09 21.59
C ASN A 331 -5.72 -19.41 21.91
N GLY A 332 -5.00 -19.98 20.95
CA GLY A 332 -4.27 -21.25 21.14
C GLY A 332 -5.11 -22.53 21.12
N ARG A 333 -6.44 -22.43 20.94
CA ARG A 333 -7.36 -23.57 20.86
C ARG A 333 -7.75 -23.86 19.40
N VAL A 334 -7.87 -25.14 19.05
CA VAL A 334 -8.34 -25.60 17.74
C VAL A 334 -9.84 -25.93 17.81
N PHE A 335 -10.63 -25.39 16.88
CA PHE A 335 -12.08 -25.60 16.77
C PHE A 335 -12.44 -26.60 15.65
N GLY A 336 -11.55 -26.81 14.69
CA GLY A 336 -11.73 -27.73 13.58
C GLY A 336 -10.66 -27.56 12.52
N ALA A 337 -10.76 -28.36 11.47
CA ALA A 337 -9.88 -28.29 10.30
C ALA A 337 -10.68 -28.40 9.00
N GLY A 338 -10.24 -27.69 7.97
CA GLY A 338 -10.60 -27.92 6.58
C GLY A 338 -9.60 -28.89 5.94
N LEU A 339 -10.09 -29.86 5.19
CA LEU A 339 -9.27 -30.82 4.43
C LEU A 339 -9.81 -30.93 3.01
N ALA A 340 -9.02 -30.51 2.03
CA ALA A 340 -9.30 -30.65 0.61
C ALA A 340 -8.43 -31.76 0.02
N LEU A 341 -9.06 -32.82 -0.49
CA LEU A 341 -8.39 -33.95 -1.14
C LEU A 341 -8.18 -33.68 -2.65
N ASN A 342 -9.09 -32.94 -3.23
CA ASN A 342 -9.06 -32.39 -4.58
C ASN A 342 -10.02 -31.18 -4.65
N GLU A 343 -10.31 -30.68 -5.84
CA GLU A 343 -11.19 -29.50 -6.00
C GLU A 343 -12.68 -29.78 -5.74
N GLU A 344 -13.08 -31.06 -5.64
CA GLU A 344 -14.48 -31.50 -5.44
C GLU A 344 -14.72 -32.12 -4.06
N GLU A 345 -13.72 -32.79 -3.49
CA GLU A 345 -13.79 -33.45 -2.18
C GLU A 345 -13.17 -32.60 -1.08
N ILE A 346 -13.99 -31.74 -0.46
CA ILE A 346 -13.56 -30.80 0.56
C ILE A 346 -14.40 -31.01 1.82
N TYR A 347 -13.72 -31.21 2.93
CA TYR A 347 -14.32 -31.60 4.20
C TYR A 347 -14.00 -30.61 5.31
N TYR A 348 -14.98 -30.34 6.16
CA TYR A 348 -14.76 -29.74 7.47
C TYR A 348 -14.79 -30.84 8.54
N ILE A 349 -13.82 -30.84 9.43
CA ILE A 349 -13.70 -31.79 10.55
C ILE A 349 -13.79 -30.96 11.83
N PRO A 350 -14.92 -30.91 12.53
CA PRO A 350 -15.08 -30.17 13.78
C PRO A 350 -14.37 -30.88 14.94
N VAL A 351 -13.87 -30.11 15.90
CA VAL A 351 -13.39 -30.62 17.19
C VAL A 351 -14.60 -30.81 18.11
N GLU A 352 -15.24 -31.98 18.00
CA GLU A 352 -16.39 -32.34 18.82
C GLU A 352 -16.45 -33.86 19.12
N GLY A 353 -17.13 -34.20 20.18
CA GLY A 353 -17.34 -35.61 20.57
C GLY A 353 -16.02 -36.36 20.78
N MET A 354 -15.77 -37.37 19.94
CA MET A 354 -14.55 -38.21 19.98
C MET A 354 -13.38 -37.58 19.19
N ILE A 355 -13.65 -36.61 18.32
CA ILE A 355 -12.63 -35.87 17.58
C ILE A 355 -12.13 -34.73 18.46
N THR A 356 -11.10 -35.07 19.27
CA THR A 356 -10.45 -34.04 20.11
C THR A 356 -9.41 -33.25 19.33
N GLU A 357 -8.99 -32.10 19.87
CA GLU A 357 -7.89 -31.29 19.32
C GLU A 357 -6.61 -32.14 19.15
N GLY A 358 -6.20 -32.86 20.18
CA GLY A 358 -5.01 -33.71 20.14
C GLY A 358 -5.09 -34.83 19.11
N TYR A 359 -6.31 -35.41 18.90
CA TYR A 359 -6.53 -36.39 17.84
C TYR A 359 -6.36 -35.76 16.45
N LEU A 360 -7.00 -34.62 16.21
CA LEU A 360 -6.96 -33.95 14.91
C LEU A 360 -5.55 -33.45 14.56
N CYS A 361 -4.87 -32.82 15.50
CA CYS A 361 -3.47 -32.40 15.33
C CYS A 361 -2.54 -33.62 15.08
N GLY A 362 -2.69 -34.71 15.83
CA GLY A 362 -1.93 -35.92 15.62
C GLY A 362 -2.13 -36.58 14.24
N LYS A 363 -3.35 -36.49 13.68
CA LYS A 363 -3.62 -36.92 12.29
C LYS A 363 -2.94 -36.06 11.25
N LEU A 364 -2.93 -34.77 11.44
CA LEU A 364 -2.23 -33.83 10.56
C LEU A 364 -0.71 -34.00 10.64
N GLU A 365 -0.16 -34.23 11.84
CA GLU A 365 1.25 -34.58 12.01
C GLU A 365 1.61 -35.89 11.28
N GLY A 366 0.77 -36.94 11.44
CA GLY A 366 0.91 -38.21 10.74
C GLY A 366 0.90 -38.06 9.22
N LEU A 367 0.00 -37.21 8.69
CA LEU A 367 -0.06 -36.88 7.25
C LEU A 367 1.25 -36.27 6.78
N LEU A 368 1.74 -35.23 7.47
CA LEU A 368 3.01 -34.53 7.13
C LEU A 368 4.21 -35.49 7.19
N HIS A 369 4.28 -36.34 8.21
CA HIS A 369 5.34 -37.34 8.36
C HIS A 369 5.38 -38.32 7.17
N LYS A 370 4.22 -38.86 6.78
CA LYS A 370 4.12 -39.75 5.62
C LYS A 370 4.47 -39.09 4.30
N VAL A 371 4.12 -37.79 4.15
CA VAL A 371 4.49 -36.99 2.98
C VAL A 371 6.02 -36.85 2.92
N SER A 372 6.67 -36.55 4.05
CA SER A 372 8.13 -36.44 4.18
C SER A 372 8.85 -37.74 3.86
N GLU A 373 8.40 -38.87 4.47
CA GLU A 373 8.95 -40.20 4.18
C GLU A 373 8.88 -40.55 2.69
N SER A 374 7.71 -40.35 2.08
CA SER A 374 7.49 -40.60 0.65
C SER A 374 8.42 -39.79 -0.25
N ASN A 375 8.67 -38.51 0.10
CA ASN A 375 9.58 -37.64 -0.63
C ASN A 375 11.03 -38.11 -0.50
N THR A 376 11.45 -38.54 0.70
CA THR A 376 12.80 -39.06 0.97
C THR A 376 13.06 -40.37 0.21
N GLU A 377 12.11 -41.31 0.18
CA GLU A 377 12.24 -42.53 -0.60
C GLU A 377 12.38 -42.29 -2.11
N ASN A 378 11.62 -41.31 -2.64
CA ASN A 378 11.70 -40.95 -4.05
C ASN A 378 13.06 -40.36 -4.41
N ILE A 379 13.66 -39.53 -3.54
CA ILE A 379 15.02 -38.99 -3.71
C ILE A 379 16.06 -40.14 -3.69
N MET A 380 15.95 -41.08 -2.78
CA MET A 380 16.88 -42.24 -2.73
C MET A 380 16.78 -43.12 -3.97
N LYS A 381 15.59 -43.36 -4.50
CA LYS A 381 15.41 -44.14 -5.74
C LYS A 381 15.97 -43.42 -6.96
N SER A 382 15.83 -42.09 -7.08
CA SER A 382 16.38 -41.35 -8.19
C SER A 382 17.91 -41.28 -8.20
N ASN A 383 18.55 -41.30 -7.02
CA ASN A 383 20.01 -41.28 -6.88
C ASN A 383 20.67 -42.64 -7.18
N THR A 384 19.93 -43.71 -7.23
CA THR A 384 20.47 -45.07 -7.58
C THR A 384 20.54 -45.29 -9.09
N ASP A 385 19.79 -44.50 -9.90
CA ASP A 385 19.74 -44.65 -11.36
C ASP A 385 20.69 -43.71 -12.13
N ASP A 386 21.30 -42.71 -11.48
CA ASP A 386 22.19 -41.72 -12.12
C ASP A 386 23.56 -41.57 -11.41
N VAL A 387 24.40 -42.61 -11.53
CA VAL A 387 25.83 -42.46 -11.19
C VAL A 387 26.55 -41.85 -12.40
N LYS A 388 26.56 -40.53 -12.51
CA LYS A 388 27.55 -39.63 -13.15
C LYS A 388 26.90 -38.33 -13.54
N LYS A 389 26.86 -37.35 -12.65
CA LYS A 389 26.75 -35.91 -13.03
C LYS A 389 27.45 -35.02 -12.01
N ASP A 390 28.21 -34.09 -12.53
CA ASP A 390 28.96 -33.06 -11.80
C ASP A 390 28.08 -32.25 -10.85
N PRO A 391 28.63 -31.84 -9.68
CA PRO A 391 27.88 -31.07 -8.68
C PRO A 391 27.57 -29.61 -9.06
N GLU A 392 28.00 -29.15 -10.22
CA GLU A 392 27.81 -27.73 -10.66
C GLU A 392 26.72 -27.54 -11.74
N ASN A 393 26.03 -28.60 -12.18
CA ASN A 393 24.99 -28.43 -13.19
C ASN A 393 23.58 -28.43 -12.56
N GLU A 394 22.87 -27.36 -12.83
CA GLU A 394 21.47 -27.12 -12.57
C GLU A 394 20.62 -28.39 -12.66
N ILE A 395 19.92 -28.71 -11.58
CA ILE A 395 18.85 -29.69 -11.56
C ILE A 395 17.76 -29.16 -12.50
N SER A 396 17.73 -29.64 -13.73
CA SER A 396 16.62 -29.35 -14.63
C SER A 396 15.36 -29.97 -14.03
N ASP A 397 14.43 -29.12 -13.61
CA ASP A 397 13.16 -29.51 -12.98
C ASP A 397 12.15 -30.11 -13.97
N VAL A 398 12.61 -30.50 -15.14
CA VAL A 398 11.76 -31.02 -16.25
C VAL A 398 12.27 -32.40 -16.65
N ASN A 399 11.36 -33.35 -16.74
CA ASN A 399 11.62 -34.68 -17.30
C ASN A 399 11.94 -34.58 -18.79
N THR A 400 12.55 -35.61 -19.35
CA THR A 400 12.86 -35.75 -20.79
C THR A 400 11.64 -35.66 -21.72
N ASP A 401 10.43 -35.79 -21.18
CA ASP A 401 9.14 -35.66 -21.88
C ASP A 401 8.48 -34.28 -21.72
N GLY A 402 9.17 -33.32 -21.11
CA GLY A 402 8.63 -31.98 -20.86
C GLY A 402 7.73 -31.87 -19.65
N THR A 403 7.51 -32.97 -18.89
CA THR A 403 6.74 -32.91 -17.64
C THR A 403 7.64 -32.45 -16.48
N LEU A 404 7.07 -31.63 -15.60
CA LEU A 404 7.80 -31.13 -14.43
C LEU A 404 8.13 -32.27 -13.47
N LYS A 405 9.39 -32.37 -13.06
CA LYS A 405 9.88 -33.35 -12.05
C LYS A 405 9.20 -33.21 -10.68
N TYR A 406 8.26 -32.26 -10.50
CA TYR A 406 7.63 -31.90 -9.23
C TYR A 406 6.26 -32.56 -9.04
N ASP A 407 6.25 -33.89 -9.03
CA ASP A 407 5.13 -34.71 -8.59
C ASP A 407 5.33 -35.13 -7.10
N LYS A 408 6.02 -34.28 -6.32
CA LYS A 408 6.24 -34.53 -4.89
C LYS A 408 4.93 -34.36 -4.11
N LYS A 409 4.73 -35.27 -3.16
CA LYS A 409 3.63 -35.12 -2.19
C LYS A 409 3.85 -33.87 -1.36
N CYS A 410 2.80 -33.11 -1.10
CA CYS A 410 2.83 -31.98 -0.18
C CYS A 410 1.48 -31.68 0.44
N VAL A 411 1.51 -31.09 1.61
CA VAL A 411 0.38 -30.46 2.28
C VAL A 411 0.39 -28.97 1.97
N CYS A 412 -0.70 -28.47 1.40
CA CYS A 412 -0.86 -27.07 1.05
C CYS A 412 -1.64 -26.34 2.14
N ALA A 413 -1.12 -25.20 2.58
CA ALA A 413 -1.81 -24.32 3.51
C ALA A 413 -1.68 -22.86 3.06
N LEU A 414 -2.55 -21.98 3.54
CA LEU A 414 -2.43 -20.56 3.33
C LEU A 414 -1.30 -19.96 4.18
N ASP A 415 -1.11 -20.47 5.38
CA ASP A 415 -0.09 -20.08 6.35
C ASP A 415 0.39 -21.33 7.10
N VAL A 416 1.52 -21.87 6.67
CA VAL A 416 2.13 -23.05 7.27
C VAL A 416 2.64 -22.77 8.68
N LYS A 417 3.16 -21.56 8.94
CA LYS A 417 3.63 -21.18 10.29
C LYS A 417 2.49 -21.20 11.31
N ALA A 418 1.30 -20.76 10.92
CA ALA A 418 0.11 -20.85 11.77
C ALA A 418 -0.25 -22.33 12.09
N LEU A 419 -0.09 -23.24 11.14
CA LEU A 419 -0.27 -24.67 11.39
C LEU A 419 0.77 -25.20 12.38
N LEU A 420 2.05 -24.86 12.21
CA LEU A 420 3.15 -25.34 13.04
C LEU A 420 3.02 -24.94 14.52
N LYS A 421 2.22 -23.93 14.86
CA LYS A 421 1.89 -23.61 16.27
C LYS A 421 1.16 -24.75 16.99
N HIS A 422 0.43 -25.60 16.25
CA HIS A 422 -0.42 -26.67 16.78
C HIS A 422 0.06 -28.07 16.40
N ILE A 423 0.86 -28.21 15.34
CA ILE A 423 1.35 -29.47 14.82
C ILE A 423 2.87 -29.45 14.69
N LYS A 424 3.50 -30.63 14.73
CA LYS A 424 4.95 -30.80 14.58
C LYS A 424 5.30 -31.25 13.17
N SER A 425 6.19 -30.51 12.53
CA SER A 425 6.82 -30.90 11.27
C SER A 425 8.20 -30.25 11.17
N ASP A 426 9.09 -30.90 10.45
CA ASP A 426 10.50 -30.50 10.33
C ASP A 426 10.96 -30.42 8.88
N ASP A 427 10.11 -30.84 7.93
CA ASP A 427 10.49 -30.96 6.52
C ASP A 427 9.82 -29.87 5.67
N PRO A 428 10.58 -28.81 5.26
CA PRO A 428 10.06 -27.80 4.36
C PRO A 428 9.57 -28.36 3.02
N MET A 429 10.07 -29.53 2.60
CA MET A 429 9.68 -30.11 1.31
C MET A 429 8.33 -30.85 1.39
N ALA A 430 7.80 -31.07 2.59
CA ALA A 430 6.49 -31.69 2.80
C ALA A 430 5.32 -30.68 2.69
N VAL A 431 5.59 -29.39 2.58
CA VAL A 431 4.59 -28.34 2.63
C VAL A 431 4.65 -27.39 1.44
N PHE A 432 3.52 -26.75 1.14
CA PHE A 432 3.41 -25.59 0.26
C PHE A 432 2.66 -24.48 1.00
N ASP A 433 3.27 -23.32 1.14
CA ASP A 433 2.68 -22.12 1.74
C ASP A 433 2.21 -21.18 0.65
N ALA A 434 0.89 -21.04 0.50
CA ALA A 434 0.29 -20.20 -0.54
C ALA A 434 0.43 -18.71 -0.21
N GLY A 435 0.45 -18.30 1.06
CA GLY A 435 0.64 -16.92 1.49
C GLY A 435 2.03 -16.39 1.16
N VAL A 436 3.07 -17.20 1.46
CA VAL A 436 4.46 -16.86 1.10
C VAL A 436 4.66 -16.84 -0.41
N ALA A 437 4.04 -17.77 -1.16
CA ALA A 437 4.08 -17.77 -2.62
C ALA A 437 3.41 -16.50 -3.19
N ALA A 438 2.23 -16.15 -2.72
CA ALA A 438 1.51 -14.94 -3.13
C ALA A 438 2.30 -13.66 -2.80
N TYR A 439 2.94 -13.61 -1.62
CA TYR A 439 3.81 -12.50 -1.23
C TYR A 439 4.98 -12.33 -2.19
N LEU A 440 5.68 -13.38 -2.56
CA LEU A 440 6.77 -13.29 -3.53
C LEU A 440 6.30 -12.79 -4.88
N LEU A 441 5.14 -13.25 -5.35
CA LEU A 441 4.55 -12.82 -6.63
C LEU A 441 4.09 -11.37 -6.61
N ASN A 442 3.58 -10.87 -5.48
CA ASN A 442 3.18 -9.47 -5.33
C ASN A 442 3.44 -8.94 -3.90
N PRO A 443 4.66 -8.47 -3.58
CA PRO A 443 5.03 -8.00 -2.24
C PRO A 443 4.46 -6.61 -1.87
N LEU A 444 3.63 -6.01 -2.72
CA LEU A 444 3.03 -4.69 -2.48
C LEU A 444 1.67 -4.77 -1.78
N LYS A 445 1.09 -5.96 -1.68
CA LYS A 445 -0.17 -6.16 -0.96
C LYS A 445 0.02 -6.06 0.55
N SER A 446 -1.00 -5.59 1.24
CA SER A 446 -1.04 -5.51 2.71
C SER A 446 -1.49 -6.81 3.38
N SER A 447 -2.14 -7.70 2.63
CA SER A 447 -2.67 -8.99 3.10
C SER A 447 -2.83 -9.98 1.95
N TYR A 448 -2.83 -11.26 2.28
CA TYR A 448 -2.94 -12.38 1.34
C TYR A 448 -4.05 -13.31 1.82
N THR A 449 -5.31 -12.90 1.60
CA THR A 449 -6.49 -13.68 1.99
C THR A 449 -6.85 -14.74 0.93
N TYR A 450 -7.57 -15.79 1.33
CA TYR A 450 -7.93 -16.88 0.42
C TYR A 450 -8.81 -16.42 -0.75
N ASP A 451 -9.72 -15.48 -0.52
CA ASP A 451 -10.60 -14.92 -1.55
C ASP A 451 -9.83 -14.03 -2.54
N ASP A 452 -8.86 -13.25 -2.07
CA ASP A 452 -7.94 -12.50 -2.93
C ASP A 452 -7.06 -13.43 -3.78
N MET A 453 -6.52 -14.50 -3.18
CA MET A 453 -5.71 -15.50 -3.89
C MET A 453 -6.55 -16.25 -4.94
N ALA A 454 -7.75 -16.65 -4.60
CA ALA A 454 -8.65 -17.32 -5.56
C ALA A 454 -8.96 -16.42 -6.76
N LYS A 455 -9.24 -15.14 -6.52
CA LYS A 455 -9.46 -14.16 -7.58
C LYS A 455 -8.24 -14.00 -8.49
N GLU A 456 -7.04 -13.95 -7.91
CA GLU A 456 -5.82 -13.67 -8.66
C GLU A 456 -5.29 -14.90 -9.42
N TYR A 457 -5.34 -16.08 -8.81
CA TYR A 457 -4.69 -17.28 -9.35
C TYR A 457 -5.67 -18.35 -9.88
N LEU A 458 -6.98 -18.23 -9.64
CA LEU A 458 -8.00 -19.16 -10.12
C LEU A 458 -8.94 -18.53 -11.17
N ASN A 459 -8.37 -17.82 -12.15
CA ASN A 459 -9.09 -17.23 -13.29
C ASN A 459 -10.22 -16.28 -12.88
N GLY A 460 -10.00 -15.45 -11.86
CA GLY A 460 -11.01 -14.50 -11.39
C GLY A 460 -12.10 -15.11 -10.50
N ARG A 461 -11.90 -16.35 -10.00
CA ARG A 461 -12.87 -17.06 -9.14
C ARG A 461 -13.18 -16.23 -7.89
N ILE A 462 -14.46 -16.03 -7.66
CA ILE A 462 -14.99 -15.25 -6.57
C ILE A 462 -15.41 -16.19 -5.44
N LEU A 463 -14.78 -16.04 -4.27
CA LEU A 463 -15.15 -16.75 -3.04
C LEU A 463 -15.69 -15.73 -2.03
N PRO A 464 -16.66 -16.12 -1.17
CA PRO A 464 -17.14 -15.24 -0.12
C PRO A 464 -16.01 -14.93 0.88
N ALA A 465 -15.86 -13.64 1.24
CA ALA A 465 -14.88 -13.24 2.22
C ALA A 465 -15.25 -13.73 3.62
N ARG A 466 -14.28 -13.78 4.55
CA ARG A 466 -14.52 -14.17 5.95
C ARG A 466 -15.65 -13.38 6.59
N GLU A 467 -15.71 -12.07 6.34
CA GLU A 467 -16.73 -11.18 6.88
C GLU A 467 -18.14 -11.48 6.34
N GLU A 468 -18.25 -12.03 5.15
CA GLU A 468 -19.53 -12.47 4.57
C GLU A 468 -20.04 -13.76 5.24
N LEU A 469 -19.11 -14.67 5.59
CA LEU A 469 -19.42 -15.96 6.22
C LEU A 469 -19.65 -15.84 7.72
N LEU A 470 -18.81 -15.08 8.42
CA LEU A 470 -18.76 -15.01 9.88
C LEU A 470 -19.19 -13.64 10.45
N GLY A 471 -19.31 -12.61 9.62
CA GLY A 471 -19.51 -11.25 10.09
C GLY A 471 -18.32 -10.78 10.91
N LYS A 472 -18.60 -10.07 12.00
CA LYS A 472 -17.59 -9.60 12.98
C LYS A 472 -17.39 -10.55 14.15
N LYS A 473 -17.85 -11.79 14.05
CA LYS A 473 -17.75 -12.76 15.14
C LYS A 473 -16.31 -13.26 15.29
N THR A 474 -15.91 -13.53 16.54
CA THR A 474 -14.72 -14.33 16.85
C THR A 474 -14.95 -15.77 16.39
N VAL A 475 -13.88 -16.57 16.31
CA VAL A 475 -14.00 -17.99 15.91
C VAL A 475 -14.86 -18.76 16.92
N GLU A 476 -14.63 -18.56 18.23
CA GLU A 476 -15.39 -19.20 19.30
C GLU A 476 -16.89 -18.88 19.18
N LYS A 477 -17.21 -17.61 18.95
CA LYS A 477 -18.62 -17.19 18.78
C LYS A 477 -19.24 -17.72 17.48
N ALA A 478 -18.46 -17.82 16.41
CA ALA A 478 -18.91 -18.40 15.15
C ALA A 478 -19.12 -19.91 15.27
N TRP A 479 -18.28 -20.59 16.06
CA TRP A 479 -18.44 -22.01 16.35
C TRP A 479 -19.75 -22.32 17.08
N GLU A 480 -20.19 -21.44 17.99
CA GLU A 480 -21.47 -21.59 18.72
C GLU A 480 -22.71 -21.17 17.88
N GLU A 481 -22.60 -20.08 17.11
CA GLU A 481 -23.76 -19.41 16.49
C GLU A 481 -23.83 -19.54 14.96
N SER A 482 -22.76 -19.95 14.29
CA SER A 482 -22.60 -19.96 12.82
C SER A 482 -21.73 -21.13 12.34
N ALA A 483 -22.01 -22.33 12.82
CA ALA A 483 -21.22 -23.53 12.51
C ALA A 483 -21.05 -23.79 11.00
N GLU A 484 -22.11 -23.56 10.20
CA GLU A 484 -22.08 -23.69 8.74
C GLU A 484 -21.12 -22.67 8.10
N GLY A 485 -21.17 -21.40 8.53
CA GLY A 485 -20.26 -20.36 8.06
C GLY A 485 -18.81 -20.65 8.41
N LEU A 486 -18.56 -21.17 9.62
CA LEU A 486 -17.23 -21.57 10.07
C LEU A 486 -16.68 -22.76 9.26
N ALA A 487 -17.52 -23.77 9.00
CA ALA A 487 -17.20 -24.90 8.15
C ALA A 487 -16.86 -24.45 6.72
N ALA A 488 -17.68 -23.58 6.14
CA ALA A 488 -17.46 -23.04 4.82
C ALA A 488 -16.14 -22.25 4.76
N TRP A 489 -15.87 -21.40 5.76
CA TRP A 489 -14.61 -20.65 5.84
C TRP A 489 -13.38 -21.57 5.90
N ALA A 490 -13.41 -22.61 6.74
CA ALA A 490 -12.33 -23.59 6.82
C ALA A 490 -12.12 -24.32 5.48
N CYS A 491 -13.22 -24.75 4.84
CA CYS A 491 -13.20 -25.43 3.56
C CYS A 491 -12.65 -24.55 2.44
N TYR A 492 -13.07 -23.27 2.36
CA TYR A 492 -12.54 -22.33 1.37
C TYR A 492 -11.03 -22.09 1.55
N MET A 493 -10.54 -21.99 2.78
CA MET A 493 -9.10 -21.87 3.05
C MET A 493 -8.32 -23.08 2.55
N ALA A 494 -8.77 -24.30 2.88
CA ALA A 494 -8.13 -25.55 2.45
C ALA A 494 -8.17 -25.72 0.92
N TYR A 495 -9.34 -25.44 0.32
CA TYR A 495 -9.53 -25.46 -1.11
C TYR A 495 -8.57 -24.53 -1.84
N THR A 496 -8.56 -23.25 -1.43
CA THR A 496 -7.71 -22.23 -2.08
C THR A 496 -6.23 -22.58 -1.99
N ALA A 497 -5.77 -23.07 -0.83
CA ALA A 497 -4.39 -23.50 -0.67
C ALA A 497 -4.00 -24.63 -1.65
N LEU A 498 -4.91 -25.57 -1.88
CA LEU A 498 -4.71 -26.67 -2.82
C LEU A 498 -4.76 -26.19 -4.28
N ALA A 499 -5.83 -25.49 -4.64
CA ALA A 499 -6.11 -25.12 -6.03
C ALA A 499 -5.12 -24.08 -6.58
N CYS A 500 -4.67 -23.13 -5.73
CA CYS A 500 -3.69 -22.12 -6.10
C CYS A 500 -2.27 -22.66 -6.24
N ARG A 501 -1.95 -23.85 -5.71
CA ARG A 501 -0.58 -24.38 -5.74
C ARG A 501 -0.02 -24.45 -7.15
N LYS A 502 -0.74 -25.06 -8.10
CA LYS A 502 -0.24 -25.24 -9.45
C LYS A 502 0.02 -23.90 -10.17
N PRO A 503 -0.95 -22.97 -10.29
CA PRO A 503 -0.71 -21.71 -10.95
C PRO A 503 0.34 -20.85 -10.26
N MET A 504 0.45 -20.89 -8.92
CA MET A 504 1.50 -20.16 -8.20
C MET A 504 2.89 -20.77 -8.44
N CYS A 505 3.03 -22.08 -8.47
CA CYS A 505 4.30 -22.73 -8.82
C CYS A 505 4.75 -22.40 -10.23
N GLU A 506 3.85 -22.37 -11.20
CA GLU A 506 4.12 -21.92 -12.59
C GLU A 506 4.56 -20.45 -12.61
N ALA A 507 3.81 -19.56 -11.96
CA ALA A 507 4.14 -18.14 -11.86
C ALA A 507 5.51 -17.88 -11.17
N LEU A 508 5.84 -18.61 -10.10
CA LEU A 508 7.15 -18.50 -9.43
C LEU A 508 8.30 -18.93 -10.33
N ARG A 509 8.10 -19.92 -11.21
CA ARG A 509 9.12 -20.33 -12.21
C ARG A 509 9.25 -19.30 -13.32
N ASP A 510 8.14 -18.87 -13.89
CA ASP A 510 8.11 -17.88 -14.98
C ASP A 510 8.73 -16.54 -14.54
N THR A 511 8.58 -16.21 -13.26
CA THR A 511 9.19 -15.01 -12.67
C THR A 511 10.63 -15.23 -12.20
N GLY A 512 11.18 -16.47 -12.22
CA GLY A 512 12.51 -16.80 -11.73
C GLY A 512 12.64 -16.81 -10.20
N MET A 513 11.53 -16.75 -9.46
CA MET A 513 11.54 -16.71 -7.98
C MET A 513 11.38 -18.09 -7.31
N TRP A 514 11.32 -19.17 -8.09
CA TRP A 514 11.16 -20.52 -7.57
C TRP A 514 12.25 -20.90 -6.55
N ASN A 515 13.52 -20.56 -6.83
CA ASN A 515 14.62 -20.83 -5.91
C ASN A 515 14.52 -19.98 -4.64
N VAL A 516 14.09 -18.73 -4.75
CA VAL A 516 13.84 -17.87 -3.56
C VAL A 516 12.78 -18.51 -2.68
N TYR A 517 11.69 -18.99 -3.28
CA TYR A 517 10.61 -19.66 -2.55
C TYR A 517 11.09 -20.92 -1.85
N THR A 518 11.73 -21.85 -2.58
CA THR A 518 12.04 -23.19 -2.07
C THR A 518 13.30 -23.24 -1.20
N GLN A 519 14.30 -22.39 -1.44
CA GLN A 519 15.59 -22.46 -0.75
C GLN A 519 15.74 -21.40 0.35
N ILE A 520 14.96 -20.32 0.29
CA ILE A 520 15.06 -19.23 1.26
C ILE A 520 13.79 -19.14 2.10
N GLU A 521 12.63 -18.89 1.46
CA GLU A 521 11.41 -18.51 2.20
C GLU A 521 10.72 -19.71 2.85
N LEU A 522 10.61 -20.82 2.16
CA LEU A 522 9.94 -22.01 2.71
C LEU A 522 10.68 -22.60 3.91
N PRO A 523 12.02 -22.80 3.90
CA PRO A 523 12.76 -23.21 5.09
C PRO A 523 12.69 -22.18 6.23
N LEU A 524 12.62 -20.90 5.90
CA LEU A 524 12.55 -19.84 6.89
C LEU A 524 11.30 -19.92 7.78
N ILE A 525 10.19 -20.46 7.29
CA ILE A 525 8.97 -20.67 8.07
C ILE A 525 9.28 -21.48 9.35
N PHE A 526 10.06 -22.55 9.21
CA PHE A 526 10.44 -23.45 10.33
C PHE A 526 11.45 -22.77 11.26
N THR A 527 12.36 -22.01 10.72
CA THR A 527 13.31 -21.21 11.52
C THR A 527 12.56 -20.19 12.38
N LEU A 528 11.62 -19.43 11.79
CA LEU A 528 10.83 -18.44 12.51
C LEU A 528 9.87 -19.08 13.52
N ASP A 529 9.23 -20.20 13.18
CA ASP A 529 8.39 -20.95 14.12
C ASP A 529 9.19 -21.38 15.36
N SER A 530 10.41 -21.88 15.16
CA SER A 530 11.29 -22.23 16.27
C SER A 530 11.66 -21.02 17.14
N MET A 531 12.00 -19.88 16.53
CA MET A 531 12.30 -18.64 17.25
C MET A 531 11.10 -18.14 18.05
N GLU A 532 9.89 -18.16 17.46
CA GLU A 532 8.66 -17.77 18.14
C GLU A 532 8.32 -18.68 19.32
N LYS A 533 8.49 -19.99 19.17
CA LYS A 533 8.24 -20.98 20.23
C LYS A 533 9.21 -20.83 21.40
N TRP A 534 10.47 -20.59 21.12
CA TRP A 534 11.47 -20.38 22.18
C TRP A 534 11.32 -19.03 22.84
N GLY A 535 11.14 -17.96 22.09
CA GLY A 535 11.11 -16.61 22.60
C GLY A 535 12.42 -16.18 23.27
N ILE A 536 12.42 -15.05 23.95
CA ILE A 536 13.59 -14.52 24.67
C ILE A 536 13.24 -14.20 26.13
N SER A 537 14.09 -14.64 27.08
CA SER A 537 13.86 -14.47 28.51
C SER A 537 14.07 -13.01 28.96
N VAL A 538 13.21 -12.54 29.84
CA VAL A 538 13.18 -11.16 30.33
C VAL A 538 13.07 -11.09 31.84
N LYS A 539 13.92 -10.29 32.47
CA LYS A 539 13.85 -9.95 33.89
C LYS A 539 12.77 -8.89 34.14
N SER A 540 11.57 -9.32 34.45
CA SER A 540 10.41 -8.44 34.70
C SER A 540 10.66 -7.36 35.75
N GLU A 541 11.30 -7.70 36.88
CA GLU A 541 11.56 -6.75 37.96
C GLU A 541 12.59 -5.68 37.57
N GLU A 542 13.63 -6.04 36.81
CA GLU A 542 14.59 -5.06 36.30
C GLU A 542 13.94 -4.13 35.28
N LEU A 543 13.01 -4.65 34.45
CA LEU A 543 12.26 -3.85 33.47
C LEU A 543 11.33 -2.84 34.16
N LYS A 544 10.64 -3.24 35.23
CA LYS A 544 9.81 -2.34 36.05
C LYS A 544 10.66 -1.25 36.71
N SER A 545 11.79 -1.64 37.35
CA SER A 545 12.73 -0.69 37.97
C SER A 545 13.28 0.31 36.94
N TYR A 546 13.54 -0.14 35.72
CA TYR A 546 13.95 0.75 34.63
C TYR A 546 12.82 1.75 34.28
N GLY A 547 11.58 1.29 34.20
CA GLY A 547 10.40 2.15 33.97
C GLY A 547 10.22 3.21 35.06
N GLU A 548 10.46 2.87 36.30
CA GLU A 548 10.42 3.82 37.45
C GLU A 548 11.48 4.90 37.32
N LYS A 549 12.73 4.54 36.95
CA LYS A 549 13.81 5.51 36.69
C LYS A 549 13.46 6.49 35.58
N LEU A 550 12.86 5.99 34.50
CA LEU A 550 12.37 6.85 33.42
C LEU A 550 11.28 7.81 33.91
N SER A 551 10.34 7.33 34.76
CA SER A 551 9.27 8.16 35.33
C SER A 551 9.80 9.36 36.12
N VAL A 552 10.85 9.16 36.92
CA VAL A 552 11.49 10.25 37.69
C VAL A 552 12.01 11.32 36.73
N ARG A 553 12.78 10.92 35.72
CA ARG A 553 13.35 11.88 34.75
C ARG A 553 12.30 12.57 33.89
N ILE A 554 11.25 11.83 33.46
CA ILE A 554 10.10 12.41 32.74
C ILE A 554 9.42 13.47 33.58
N GLY A 555 9.17 13.22 34.90
CA GLY A 555 8.55 14.18 35.80
C GLY A 555 9.43 15.44 36.08
N GLU A 556 10.74 15.29 36.07
CA GLU A 556 11.65 16.45 36.15
C GLU A 556 11.57 17.32 34.89
N LEU A 557 11.62 16.70 33.69
CA LEU A 557 11.51 17.39 32.43
C LEU A 557 10.15 18.08 32.26
N GLU A 558 9.07 17.43 32.68
CA GLU A 558 7.72 18.00 32.63
C GLU A 558 7.65 19.31 33.38
N LYS A 559 8.19 19.33 34.64
CA LYS A 559 8.28 20.54 35.46
C LYS A 559 9.14 21.63 34.84
N GLN A 560 10.30 21.25 34.26
CA GLN A 560 11.19 22.18 33.60
C GLN A 560 10.55 22.80 32.36
N ILE A 561 9.85 21.99 31.53
CA ILE A 561 9.13 22.46 30.35
C ILE A 561 8.00 23.42 30.75
N TRP A 562 7.20 23.10 31.77
CA TRP A 562 6.14 23.98 32.23
C TRP A 562 6.67 25.30 32.81
N GLN A 563 7.79 25.23 33.53
CA GLN A 563 8.46 26.45 34.06
C GLN A 563 8.95 27.34 32.90
N GLN A 564 9.51 26.76 31.83
CA GLN A 564 9.96 27.54 30.67
C GLN A 564 8.79 28.04 29.83
N ALA A 565 7.69 27.29 29.78
CA ALA A 565 6.46 27.69 29.09
C ALA A 565 5.66 28.76 29.84
N GLY A 566 5.86 28.89 31.17
CA GLY A 566 5.09 29.77 32.08
C GLY A 566 3.70 29.26 32.45
N GLU A 567 3.33 28.04 32.01
CA GLU A 567 2.06 27.38 32.32
C GLU A 567 2.15 25.85 32.12
N GLU A 568 1.24 25.13 32.81
CA GLU A 568 1.07 23.70 32.61
C GLU A 568 0.25 23.43 31.36
N PHE A 569 0.71 22.47 30.52
CA PHE A 569 0.00 22.00 29.35
C PHE A 569 0.32 20.53 29.07
N ASN A 570 -0.49 19.88 28.23
CA ASN A 570 -0.21 18.51 27.81
C ASN A 570 0.89 18.48 26.73
N ILE A 571 2.11 18.10 27.15
CA ILE A 571 3.31 18.02 26.29
C ILE A 571 3.13 16.97 25.17
N ASN A 572 2.29 15.95 25.39
CA ASN A 572 1.97 14.93 24.38
C ASN A 572 0.91 15.40 23.36
N SER A 573 0.32 16.60 23.55
CA SER A 573 -0.62 17.17 22.58
C SER A 573 0.11 18.06 21.55
N PRO A 574 0.26 17.61 20.27
CA PRO A 574 0.91 18.43 19.24
C PRO A 574 0.24 19.80 19.07
N LYS A 575 -1.09 19.86 19.25
CA LYS A 575 -1.86 21.11 19.13
C LYS A 575 -1.52 22.10 20.24
N GLN A 576 -1.53 21.66 21.52
CA GLN A 576 -1.19 22.53 22.65
C GLN A 576 0.26 22.98 22.57
N MET A 577 1.18 22.05 22.28
CA MET A 577 2.60 22.34 22.12
C MET A 577 2.84 23.36 21.00
N GLY A 578 2.17 23.24 19.86
CA GLY A 578 2.28 24.19 18.77
C GLY A 578 1.87 25.60 19.16
N VAL A 579 0.80 25.74 19.94
CA VAL A 579 0.35 27.04 20.50
C VAL A 579 1.38 27.61 21.47
N ILE A 580 1.89 26.79 22.40
CA ILE A 580 2.90 27.23 23.38
C ILE A 580 4.16 27.71 22.68
N LEU A 581 4.76 26.89 21.81
CA LEU A 581 6.05 27.20 21.20
C LEU A 581 5.97 28.37 20.20
N PHE A 582 4.97 28.36 19.32
CA PHE A 582 4.96 29.27 18.19
C PHE A 582 4.04 30.50 18.33
N GLU A 583 3.01 30.43 19.19
CA GLU A 583 2.12 31.57 19.41
C GLU A 583 2.44 32.30 20.71
N LYS A 584 2.68 31.58 21.82
CA LYS A 584 2.95 32.22 23.13
C LYS A 584 4.41 32.59 23.31
N LEU A 585 5.33 31.65 23.11
CA LEU A 585 6.77 31.89 23.21
C LEU A 585 7.37 32.53 21.95
N GLY A 586 6.63 32.51 20.82
CA GLY A 586 7.02 33.20 19.60
C GLY A 586 8.27 32.65 18.91
N LEU A 587 8.57 31.32 19.04
CA LEU A 587 9.73 30.70 18.42
C LEU A 587 9.67 30.86 16.91
N LYS A 588 10.80 31.27 16.30
CA LYS A 588 10.93 31.40 14.86
C LYS A 588 11.23 30.05 14.22
N GLY A 589 10.72 29.81 13.01
CA GLY A 589 10.99 28.56 12.25
C GLY A 589 9.85 27.52 12.28
N GLY A 590 8.73 27.82 12.93
CA GLY A 590 7.56 26.94 12.95
C GLY A 590 6.91 26.76 11.57
N LYS A 591 6.60 25.53 11.19
CA LYS A 591 5.90 25.20 9.95
C LYS A 591 4.40 25.11 10.19
N LYS A 592 3.60 26.02 9.60
CA LYS A 592 2.13 25.96 9.66
C LYS A 592 1.58 24.81 8.82
N THR A 593 0.60 24.11 9.37
CA THR A 593 -0.18 23.06 8.72
C THR A 593 -1.66 23.47 8.68
N LYS A 594 -2.53 22.67 8.03
CA LYS A 594 -3.98 22.92 8.01
C LYS A 594 -4.62 22.93 9.40
N THR A 595 -4.02 22.25 10.37
CA THR A 595 -4.57 22.03 11.72
C THR A 595 -3.82 22.77 12.84
N GLY A 596 -2.79 23.57 12.50
CA GLY A 596 -1.95 24.31 13.44
C GLY A 596 -0.48 24.27 13.06
N TYR A 597 0.42 24.38 14.03
CA TYR A 597 1.85 24.26 13.80
C TYR A 597 2.31 22.80 13.87
N SER A 598 3.24 22.43 12.98
CA SER A 598 3.88 21.13 13.06
C SER A 598 4.87 21.07 14.23
N THR A 599 4.75 20.04 15.04
CA THR A 599 5.69 19.72 16.14
C THR A 599 6.40 18.39 15.87
N ALA A 600 6.58 18.04 14.59
CA ALA A 600 7.32 16.86 14.17
C ALA A 600 8.79 16.97 14.59
N ALA A 601 9.44 15.82 14.84
CA ALA A 601 10.80 15.76 15.37
C ALA A 601 11.80 16.54 14.52
N ASP A 602 11.73 16.40 13.19
CA ASP A 602 12.58 17.07 12.22
C ASP A 602 12.54 18.62 12.31
N ILE A 603 11.41 19.17 12.73
CA ILE A 603 11.24 20.62 12.93
C ILE A 603 11.77 21.03 14.29
N LEU A 604 11.49 20.26 15.33
CA LEU A 604 11.95 20.56 16.68
C LEU A 604 13.47 20.37 16.80
N GLU A 605 14.06 19.38 16.18
CA GLU A 605 15.53 19.16 16.16
C GLU A 605 16.29 20.36 15.58
N LYS A 606 15.74 21.04 14.57
CA LYS A 606 16.32 22.25 14.01
C LYS A 606 16.26 23.44 14.96
N LEU A 607 15.30 23.45 15.87
CA LEU A 607 15.09 24.52 16.84
C LEU A 607 15.80 24.25 18.18
N ALA A 608 16.13 23.01 18.48
CA ALA A 608 16.74 22.59 19.74
C ALA A 608 18.05 23.30 20.09
N PRO A 609 18.98 23.62 19.12
CA PRO A 609 20.20 24.34 19.42
C PRO A 609 19.97 25.78 19.93
N GLU A 610 18.87 26.41 19.53
CA GLU A 610 18.55 27.81 19.88
C GLU A 610 17.63 27.92 21.09
N TYR A 611 16.81 26.89 21.37
CA TYR A 611 15.74 26.95 22.38
C TYR A 611 15.80 25.78 23.37
N PRO A 612 16.21 26.02 24.63
CA PRO A 612 16.32 24.99 25.66
C PRO A 612 15.02 24.20 25.87
N ILE A 613 13.86 24.86 25.88
CA ILE A 613 12.56 24.20 26.00
C ILE A 613 12.32 23.14 24.91
N VAL A 614 12.80 23.38 23.70
CA VAL A 614 12.64 22.44 22.57
C VAL A 614 13.51 21.21 22.78
N LYS A 615 14.73 21.40 23.31
CA LYS A 615 15.62 20.31 23.69
C LYS A 615 14.99 19.43 24.77
N ASP A 616 14.42 20.05 25.81
CA ASP A 616 13.78 19.32 26.90
C ASP A 616 12.51 18.59 26.42
N ILE A 617 11.74 19.17 25.51
CA ILE A 617 10.60 18.53 24.86
C ILE A 617 11.00 17.31 24.04
N LEU A 618 12.09 17.39 23.30
CA LEU A 618 12.60 16.25 22.54
C LEU A 618 13.04 15.12 23.46
N GLU A 619 13.79 15.43 24.53
CA GLU A 619 14.19 14.45 25.55
C GLU A 619 12.96 13.85 26.22
N TYR A 620 12.00 14.66 26.65
CA TYR A 620 10.74 14.20 27.25
C TYR A 620 10.01 13.21 26.32
N ARG A 621 9.82 13.55 25.05
CA ARG A 621 9.13 12.67 24.07
C ARG A 621 9.86 11.35 23.87
N GLN A 622 11.18 11.39 23.82
CA GLN A 622 11.99 10.19 23.69
C GLN A 622 11.84 9.28 24.89
N LEU A 623 11.95 9.83 26.11
CA LEU A 623 11.81 9.06 27.35
C LEU A 623 10.38 8.56 27.55
N ALA A 624 9.37 9.37 27.28
CA ALA A 624 7.97 8.97 27.34
C ALA A 624 7.66 7.80 26.39
N LYS A 625 8.23 7.83 25.16
CA LYS A 625 8.12 6.72 24.22
C LYS A 625 8.85 5.47 24.71
N LEU A 626 10.07 5.61 25.23
CA LEU A 626 10.81 4.50 25.83
C LEU A 626 10.02 3.84 26.96
N LYS A 627 9.43 4.66 27.85
CA LYS A 627 8.64 4.16 28.94
C LYS A 627 7.37 3.44 28.44
N SER A 628 6.53 4.12 27.66
CA SER A 628 5.24 3.57 27.25
C SER A 628 5.36 2.35 26.34
N THR A 629 6.31 2.36 25.40
CA THR A 629 6.42 1.29 24.38
C THR A 629 7.25 0.12 24.88
N TYR A 630 8.33 0.38 25.62
CA TYR A 630 9.27 -0.69 25.99
C TYR A 630 9.22 -1.02 27.47
N ALA A 631 9.27 -0.03 28.41
CA ALA A 631 9.27 -0.37 29.82
C ALA A 631 7.91 -0.90 30.28
N ASP A 632 6.83 -0.17 30.00
CA ASP A 632 5.48 -0.58 30.41
C ASP A 632 4.87 -1.59 29.42
N GLY A 633 5.06 -1.39 28.10
CA GLY A 633 4.49 -2.23 27.05
C GLY A 633 5.00 -3.67 27.11
N LEU A 634 6.33 -3.88 27.23
CA LEU A 634 6.90 -5.22 27.25
C LEU A 634 6.51 -6.04 28.50
N VAL A 635 6.19 -5.39 29.63
CA VAL A 635 5.76 -6.12 30.84
C VAL A 635 4.47 -6.92 30.56
N GLY A 636 3.56 -6.37 29.75
CA GLY A 636 2.32 -7.04 29.37
C GLY A 636 2.51 -8.21 28.39
N GLU A 637 3.67 -8.26 27.72
CA GLU A 637 3.99 -9.29 26.71
C GLU A 637 4.82 -10.46 27.28
N ILE A 638 5.18 -10.41 28.56
CA ILE A 638 5.93 -11.49 29.20
C ILE A 638 4.96 -12.65 29.49
N ALA A 639 5.18 -13.79 28.88
CA ALA A 639 4.41 -15.01 29.07
C ALA A 639 4.68 -15.68 30.45
N GLU A 640 3.91 -16.68 30.78
CA GLU A 640 4.02 -17.41 32.09
C GLU A 640 5.39 -18.06 32.30
N ASP A 641 6.08 -18.42 31.24
CA ASP A 641 7.45 -18.97 31.26
C ASP A 641 8.54 -17.91 31.48
N GLY A 642 8.17 -16.63 31.60
CA GLY A 642 9.08 -15.51 31.77
C GLY A 642 9.78 -15.05 30.49
N ARG A 643 9.28 -15.45 29.33
CA ARG A 643 9.84 -15.12 28.00
C ARG A 643 8.88 -14.23 27.22
N ILE A 644 9.40 -13.53 26.24
CA ILE A 644 8.62 -12.79 25.24
C ILE A 644 8.69 -13.57 23.93
N HIS A 645 7.51 -13.91 23.39
CA HIS A 645 7.33 -14.63 22.13
C HIS A 645 6.87 -13.68 21.04
N SER A 646 7.82 -12.93 20.46
CA SER A 646 7.51 -11.99 19.37
C SER A 646 7.10 -12.75 18.11
N THR A 647 6.21 -12.19 17.32
CA THR A 647 5.83 -12.71 16.01
C THR A 647 6.74 -12.15 14.92
N PHE A 648 7.41 -13.04 14.17
CA PHE A 648 8.26 -12.68 13.04
C PHE A 648 7.52 -12.82 11.72
N ASN A 649 7.25 -11.71 11.05
CA ASN A 649 6.47 -11.69 9.81
C ASN A 649 7.38 -11.69 8.58
N GLN A 650 7.14 -12.63 7.70
CA GLN A 650 7.89 -12.89 6.49
C GLN A 650 7.29 -12.19 5.25
N THR A 651 6.00 -11.80 5.31
CA THR A 651 5.19 -11.37 4.17
C THR A 651 4.77 -9.89 4.22
N ILE A 652 5.39 -9.07 5.09
CA ILE A 652 4.97 -7.67 5.28
C ILE A 652 5.84 -6.69 4.50
N THR A 653 7.17 -6.86 4.56
CA THR A 653 8.07 -5.90 3.95
C THR A 653 8.25 -6.15 2.47
N ALA A 654 8.19 -5.12 1.66
CA ALA A 654 8.34 -5.27 0.23
C ALA A 654 9.82 -5.48 -0.23
N THR A 655 10.79 -5.37 0.69
CA THR A 655 12.23 -5.59 0.43
C THR A 655 12.70 -7.01 0.76
N GLY A 656 11.84 -7.85 1.32
CA GLY A 656 12.23 -9.18 1.80
C GLY A 656 12.74 -9.23 3.24
N ARG A 657 12.89 -8.08 3.93
CA ARG A 657 13.25 -8.08 5.35
C ARG A 657 12.15 -8.72 6.20
N ILE A 658 12.54 -9.37 7.30
CA ILE A 658 11.62 -9.84 8.33
C ILE A 658 11.19 -8.64 9.17
N SER A 659 9.93 -8.61 9.60
CA SER A 659 9.45 -7.64 10.59
C SER A 659 9.02 -8.37 11.87
N SER A 660 9.16 -7.69 13.00
CA SER A 660 8.78 -8.22 14.32
C SER A 660 7.58 -7.42 14.85
N THR A 661 6.58 -8.12 15.37
CA THR A 661 5.37 -7.55 15.98
C THR A 661 4.98 -8.31 17.23
N GLU A 662 4.21 -7.69 18.10
CA GLU A 662 3.64 -8.30 19.30
C GLU A 662 4.66 -9.00 20.22
N PRO A 663 5.69 -8.28 20.72
CA PRO A 663 6.08 -6.90 20.46
C PRO A 663 7.13 -6.75 19.35
N ASN A 664 7.36 -5.52 18.84
CA ASN A 664 8.45 -5.28 17.92
C ASN A 664 9.79 -5.13 18.65
N LEU A 665 10.58 -6.20 18.69
CA LEU A 665 11.90 -6.24 19.33
C LEU A 665 13.02 -5.66 18.44
N GLN A 666 12.80 -5.54 17.13
CA GLN A 666 13.79 -5.01 16.19
C GLN A 666 13.98 -3.49 16.28
N ASN A 667 13.03 -2.79 16.91
CA ASN A 667 13.04 -1.34 17.03
C ASN A 667 13.48 -0.82 18.41
N ILE A 668 14.08 -1.64 19.26
CA ILE A 668 14.64 -1.21 20.55
C ILE A 668 15.80 -0.25 20.26
N PRO A 669 15.74 1.02 20.75
CA PRO A 669 16.70 2.05 20.38
C PRO A 669 18.13 1.71 20.82
N VAL A 670 19.10 1.83 19.88
CA VAL A 670 20.53 1.59 20.13
C VAL A 670 21.36 2.86 20.16
N ARG A 671 20.86 3.97 19.62
CA ARG A 671 21.62 5.24 19.53
C ARG A 671 21.68 6.02 20.86
N MET A 672 20.65 5.85 21.70
CA MET A 672 20.57 6.50 23.01
C MET A 672 21.06 5.55 24.10
N GLU A 673 21.88 6.04 25.01
CA GLU A 673 22.39 5.25 26.14
C GLU A 673 21.20 4.65 26.96
N LEU A 674 20.23 5.48 27.32
CA LEU A 674 19.03 4.99 28.02
C LEU A 674 18.26 3.93 27.21
N GLY A 675 18.16 4.07 25.89
CA GLY A 675 17.52 3.06 25.05
C GLY A 675 18.29 1.73 25.04
N ARG A 676 19.63 1.80 24.98
CA ARG A 676 20.48 0.61 25.04
C ARG A 676 20.36 -0.14 26.35
N LEU A 677 20.14 0.56 27.48
CA LEU A 677 20.00 -0.06 28.79
C LEU A 677 18.81 -1.03 28.87
N ILE A 678 17.78 -0.87 28.03
CA ILE A 678 16.67 -1.83 27.95
C ILE A 678 17.18 -3.22 27.59
N ARG A 679 18.20 -3.33 26.76
CA ARG A 679 18.77 -4.63 26.35
C ARG A 679 19.36 -5.42 27.52
N LYS A 680 19.63 -4.80 28.67
CA LYS A 680 20.13 -5.48 29.87
C LYS A 680 19.09 -6.39 30.53
N VAL A 681 17.80 -6.13 30.33
CA VAL A 681 16.73 -6.95 30.91
C VAL A 681 16.51 -8.26 30.16
N PHE A 682 17.00 -8.35 28.91
CA PHE A 682 16.98 -9.58 28.15
C PHE A 682 18.19 -10.41 28.53
N VAL A 683 17.96 -11.57 29.11
CA VAL A 683 18.99 -12.43 29.69
C VAL A 683 18.81 -13.87 29.17
N PRO A 684 19.90 -14.64 29.03
CA PRO A 684 19.79 -16.05 28.70
C PRO A 684 19.32 -16.85 29.92
N GLU A 685 18.85 -18.07 29.69
CA GLU A 685 18.53 -19.06 30.74
C GLU A 685 19.77 -19.40 31.58
N GLU A 686 19.55 -19.88 32.81
CA GLU A 686 20.66 -20.31 33.67
C GLU A 686 21.46 -21.42 32.98
N GLY A 687 22.77 -21.28 32.95
CA GLY A 687 23.67 -22.19 32.21
C GLY A 687 23.94 -21.79 30.77
N TYR A 688 23.33 -20.74 30.26
CA TYR A 688 23.51 -20.20 28.92
C TYR A 688 24.18 -18.82 28.92
N VAL A 689 24.58 -18.37 27.75
CA VAL A 689 25.06 -17.02 27.42
C VAL A 689 24.43 -16.62 26.10
N PHE A 690 24.39 -15.30 25.81
CA PHE A 690 24.11 -14.85 24.46
C PHE A 690 25.39 -14.81 23.62
N LEU A 691 25.32 -15.36 22.43
CA LEU A 691 26.22 -15.07 21.33
C LEU A 691 25.47 -14.22 20.32
N ASP A 692 26.02 -13.04 20.04
CA ASP A 692 25.50 -12.11 19.05
C ASP A 692 26.49 -12.07 17.89
N ALA A 693 26.00 -12.27 16.67
CA ALA A 693 26.79 -12.23 15.45
C ALA A 693 26.17 -11.26 14.47
N ASP A 694 26.91 -10.19 14.12
CA ASP A 694 26.44 -9.07 13.28
C ASP A 694 27.29 -8.99 12.01
N TYR A 695 26.65 -8.83 10.85
CA TYR A 695 27.38 -8.63 9.61
C TYR A 695 28.02 -7.26 9.56
N SER A 696 29.32 -7.23 9.32
CA SER A 696 30.06 -5.98 9.13
C SER A 696 29.77 -5.38 7.75
N GLN A 697 28.99 -4.28 7.71
CA GLN A 697 28.71 -3.48 6.50
C GLN A 697 28.14 -4.28 5.32
N ILE A 698 27.21 -5.21 5.55
CA ILE A 698 26.69 -6.13 4.52
C ILE A 698 26.20 -5.40 3.26
N GLU A 699 25.41 -4.32 3.40
CA GLU A 699 24.84 -3.60 2.25
C GLU A 699 25.92 -2.97 1.37
N LEU A 700 27.01 -2.48 1.94
CA LEU A 700 28.13 -1.93 1.18
C LEU A 700 28.96 -3.04 0.51
N ARG A 701 29.11 -4.22 1.13
CA ARG A 701 29.75 -5.38 0.53
C ARG A 701 28.93 -5.93 -0.64
N VAL A 702 27.61 -5.95 -0.50
CA VAL A 702 26.67 -6.26 -1.58
C VAL A 702 26.80 -5.24 -2.72
N LEU A 703 26.83 -3.95 -2.41
CA LEU A 703 27.03 -2.90 -3.41
C LEU A 703 28.36 -3.07 -4.15
N ALA A 704 29.47 -3.36 -3.44
CA ALA A 704 30.77 -3.62 -4.04
C ALA A 704 30.72 -4.80 -5.03
N HIS A 705 30.09 -5.88 -4.64
CA HIS A 705 29.92 -7.08 -5.48
C HIS A 705 29.05 -6.78 -6.71
N MET A 706 27.85 -6.24 -6.51
CA MET A 706 26.87 -6.04 -7.60
C MET A 706 27.33 -4.98 -8.61
N SER A 707 27.98 -3.91 -8.14
CA SER A 707 28.53 -2.86 -9.02
C SER A 707 29.81 -3.30 -9.75
N GLY A 708 30.56 -4.25 -9.17
CA GLY A 708 31.87 -4.66 -9.66
C GLY A 708 32.91 -3.54 -9.61
N ASP A 709 32.75 -2.56 -8.69
CA ASP A 709 33.71 -1.46 -8.56
C ASP A 709 35.02 -1.95 -7.94
N GLU A 710 36.09 -1.91 -8.74
CA GLU A 710 37.39 -2.49 -8.37
C GLU A 710 38.04 -1.78 -7.18
N LYS A 711 37.89 -0.46 -7.08
CA LYS A 711 38.46 0.30 -5.95
C LYS A 711 37.75 -0.07 -4.63
N LEU A 712 36.43 -0.15 -4.66
CA LEU A 712 35.65 -0.53 -3.48
C LEU A 712 35.94 -1.98 -3.07
N ILE A 713 36.04 -2.90 -4.03
CA ILE A 713 36.40 -4.30 -3.80
C ILE A 713 37.82 -4.39 -3.20
N GLN A 714 38.78 -3.64 -3.75
CA GLN A 714 40.17 -3.64 -3.27
C GLN A 714 40.27 -3.11 -1.84
N ALA A 715 39.56 -2.03 -1.52
CA ALA A 715 39.53 -1.46 -0.17
C ALA A 715 39.08 -2.50 0.88
N TYR A 716 38.08 -3.34 0.54
CA TYR A 716 37.66 -4.43 1.41
C TYR A 716 38.69 -5.56 1.51
N LYS A 717 39.34 -5.94 0.42
CA LYS A 717 40.40 -6.97 0.43
C LYS A 717 41.62 -6.57 1.25
N GLU A 718 41.90 -5.28 1.34
CA GLU A 718 43.00 -4.73 2.15
C GLU A 718 42.60 -4.55 3.62
N ALA A 719 41.41 -5.01 4.03
CA ALA A 719 40.90 -4.89 5.39
C ALA A 719 40.93 -3.49 5.97
N GLN A 720 40.70 -2.46 5.12
CA GLN A 720 40.71 -1.08 5.54
C GLN A 720 39.35 -0.65 6.12
N ASP A 721 39.36 0.34 7.02
CA ASP A 721 38.12 1.03 7.41
C ASP A 721 37.51 1.75 6.20
N ILE A 722 36.46 1.15 5.64
CA ILE A 722 35.82 1.62 4.38
C ILE A 722 35.36 3.07 4.46
N HIS A 723 34.91 3.53 5.62
CA HIS A 723 34.49 4.92 5.77
C HIS A 723 35.69 5.88 5.82
N ARG A 724 36.78 5.46 6.42
CA ARG A 724 38.04 6.21 6.42
C ARG A 724 38.69 6.21 5.03
N HIS A 725 38.65 5.06 4.34
CA HIS A 725 39.11 4.95 2.95
C HIS A 725 38.31 5.88 2.03
N THR A 726 36.98 5.80 2.09
CA THR A 726 36.12 6.72 1.32
C THR A 726 36.41 8.19 1.65
N ALA A 727 36.62 8.52 2.92
CA ALA A 727 36.99 9.88 3.31
C ALA A 727 38.33 10.32 2.71
N SER A 728 39.36 9.46 2.76
CA SER A 728 40.70 9.71 2.16
C SER A 728 40.56 10.03 0.67
N GLU A 729 39.84 9.20 -0.07
CA GLU A 729 39.62 9.36 -1.51
C GLU A 729 38.77 10.60 -1.87
N VAL A 730 37.64 10.79 -1.21
CA VAL A 730 36.68 11.87 -1.53
C VAL A 730 37.22 13.24 -1.10
N PHE A 731 37.98 13.32 0.02
CA PHE A 731 38.55 14.58 0.52
C PHE A 731 39.98 14.79 0.09
N HIS A 732 40.60 13.83 -0.63
CA HIS A 732 42.01 13.86 -1.04
C HIS A 732 42.99 14.11 0.13
N VAL A 733 42.72 13.39 1.22
CA VAL A 733 43.56 13.48 2.44
C VAL A 733 44.22 12.11 2.67
N PRO A 734 45.50 12.04 3.07
CA PRO A 734 46.12 10.76 3.41
C PRO A 734 45.27 9.96 4.42
N PHE A 735 45.22 8.64 4.27
CA PHE A 735 44.38 7.76 5.09
C PHE A 735 44.56 7.99 6.61
N ASP A 736 45.83 8.14 7.05
CA ASP A 736 46.17 8.35 8.45
C ASP A 736 45.83 9.76 8.97
N GLU A 737 45.60 10.73 8.07
CA GLU A 737 45.27 12.11 8.40
C GLU A 737 43.76 12.38 8.36
N VAL A 738 42.94 11.38 8.00
CA VAL A 738 41.49 11.51 7.98
C VAL A 738 40.96 11.76 9.39
N THR A 739 40.28 12.90 9.57
CA THR A 739 39.65 13.27 10.84
C THR A 739 38.38 12.47 11.11
N ASP A 740 37.98 12.36 12.38
CA ASP A 740 36.73 11.70 12.77
C ASP A 740 35.49 12.34 12.13
N LEU A 741 35.53 13.66 11.90
CA LEU A 741 34.45 14.36 11.19
C LEU A 741 34.36 13.93 9.73
N GLN A 742 35.49 13.87 9.02
CA GLN A 742 35.54 13.42 7.63
C GLN A 742 35.10 11.96 7.51
N ARG A 743 35.56 11.09 8.41
CA ARG A 743 35.13 9.69 8.47
C ARG A 743 33.61 9.57 8.69
N ARG A 744 33.04 10.36 9.62
CA ARG A 744 31.58 10.41 9.87
C ARG A 744 30.81 10.91 8.65
N ASN A 745 31.30 11.94 7.97
CA ASN A 745 30.69 12.46 6.75
C ASN A 745 30.73 11.41 5.62
N ALA A 746 31.87 10.75 5.44
CA ALA A 746 31.99 9.66 4.47
C ALA A 746 31.06 8.47 4.80
N LYS A 747 30.89 8.15 6.09
CA LYS A 747 29.91 7.15 6.53
C LYS A 747 28.50 7.53 6.10
N ALA A 748 28.07 8.78 6.30
CA ALA A 748 26.76 9.26 5.88
C ALA A 748 26.60 9.24 4.35
N VAL A 749 27.65 9.57 3.60
CA VAL A 749 27.63 9.46 2.14
C VAL A 749 27.53 8.00 1.69
N ASN A 750 28.34 7.09 2.23
CA ASN A 750 28.33 5.68 1.88
C ASN A 750 26.92 5.06 2.06
N PHE A 751 26.30 5.28 3.22
CA PHE A 751 24.92 4.80 3.44
C PHE A 751 23.90 5.57 2.62
N GLY A 752 24.08 6.88 2.48
CA GLY A 752 23.21 7.71 1.67
C GLY A 752 23.14 7.25 0.21
N ILE A 753 24.26 6.86 -0.38
CA ILE A 753 24.33 6.35 -1.75
C ILE A 753 23.54 5.04 -1.88
N VAL A 754 23.69 4.10 -0.94
CA VAL A 754 22.92 2.86 -0.91
C VAL A 754 21.40 3.14 -0.86
N TYR A 755 20.99 4.20 -0.14
CA TYR A 755 19.58 4.59 -0.03
C TYR A 755 19.11 5.57 -1.12
N GLY A 756 19.93 5.88 -2.12
CA GLY A 756 19.59 6.81 -3.18
C GLY A 756 19.38 8.24 -2.70
N ILE A 757 20.20 8.70 -1.75
CA ILE A 757 20.05 10.02 -1.13
C ILE A 757 20.23 11.15 -2.15
N SER A 758 19.38 12.18 -2.06
CA SER A 758 19.55 13.41 -2.82
C SER A 758 20.51 14.37 -2.12
N SER A 759 21.08 15.33 -2.87
CA SER A 759 21.90 16.42 -2.29
C SER A 759 21.15 17.21 -1.22
N PHE A 760 19.83 17.29 -1.33
CA PHE A 760 18.99 17.90 -0.29
C PHE A 760 18.95 17.03 0.98
N GLY A 761 18.71 15.72 0.87
CA GLY A 761 18.73 14.80 2.01
C GLY A 761 20.08 14.82 2.73
N LEU A 762 21.16 14.64 1.98
CA LEU A 762 22.52 14.65 2.53
C LEU A 762 22.88 15.99 3.20
N SER A 763 22.42 17.10 2.65
CA SER A 763 22.66 18.42 3.26
C SER A 763 21.98 18.57 4.62
N GLN A 764 20.81 17.95 4.80
CA GLN A 764 20.11 17.93 6.09
C GLN A 764 20.83 17.01 7.10
N ASP A 765 21.24 15.82 6.67
CA ASP A 765 21.91 14.84 7.54
C ASP A 765 23.25 15.32 8.08
N LEU A 766 24.01 16.01 7.23
CA LEU A 766 25.34 16.53 7.58
C LEU A 766 25.33 17.98 8.10
N SER A 767 24.17 18.66 8.07
CA SER A 767 24.05 20.09 8.40
C SER A 767 25.00 20.98 7.57
N ILE A 768 25.14 20.68 6.27
CA ILE A 768 25.93 21.42 5.29
C ILE A 768 25.05 22.04 4.22
N THR A 769 25.61 22.88 3.36
CA THR A 769 24.88 23.45 2.23
C THR A 769 24.53 22.37 1.19
N ARG A 770 23.45 22.58 0.45
CA ARG A 770 23.06 21.68 -0.66
C ARG A 770 24.16 21.59 -1.74
N LYS A 771 24.93 22.66 -1.93
CA LYS A 771 26.05 22.69 -2.87
C LYS A 771 27.16 21.77 -2.42
N GLU A 772 27.59 21.88 -1.17
CA GLU A 772 28.60 20.99 -0.58
C GLU A 772 28.18 19.53 -0.61
N ALA A 773 26.91 19.25 -0.30
CA ALA A 773 26.36 17.90 -0.38
C ALA A 773 26.39 17.35 -1.83
N ALA A 774 26.08 18.19 -2.82
CA ALA A 774 26.17 17.80 -4.23
C ALA A 774 27.62 17.51 -4.65
N GLU A 775 28.58 18.33 -4.22
CA GLU A 775 30.02 18.13 -4.47
C GLU A 775 30.53 16.83 -3.82
N TYR A 776 30.04 16.47 -2.62
CA TYR A 776 30.39 15.19 -1.98
C TYR A 776 29.89 13.98 -2.76
N ILE A 777 28.63 14.03 -3.24
CA ILE A 777 28.05 12.96 -4.06
C ILE A 777 28.80 12.84 -5.39
N GLU A 778 29.13 13.96 -6.04
CA GLU A 778 29.88 13.99 -7.30
C GLU A 778 31.26 13.35 -7.14
N ARG A 779 32.05 13.78 -6.14
CA ARG A 779 33.37 13.21 -5.84
C ARG A 779 33.32 11.73 -5.49
N TYR A 780 32.27 11.30 -4.76
CA TYR A 780 32.06 9.88 -4.50
C TYR A 780 31.92 9.08 -5.79
N PHE A 781 31.10 9.56 -6.74
CA PHE A 781 30.92 8.88 -8.03
C PHE A 781 32.12 9.03 -8.98
N GLU A 782 32.93 10.07 -8.84
CA GLU A 782 34.23 10.16 -9.53
C GLU A 782 35.22 9.12 -8.98
N THR A 783 35.20 8.89 -7.67
CA THR A 783 36.03 7.87 -7.01
C THR A 783 35.58 6.46 -7.36
N TYR A 784 34.27 6.22 -7.40
CA TYR A 784 33.64 4.92 -7.63
C TYR A 784 32.69 4.95 -8.85
N PRO A 785 33.22 5.08 -10.09
CA PRO A 785 32.39 5.33 -11.27
C PRO A 785 31.48 4.15 -11.64
N LYS A 786 31.87 2.90 -11.33
CA LYS A 786 31.04 1.72 -11.60
C LYS A 786 29.79 1.68 -10.70
N ILE A 787 29.86 2.24 -9.50
CA ILE A 787 28.69 2.35 -8.63
C ILE A 787 27.61 3.23 -9.28
N LYS A 788 28.01 4.39 -9.84
CA LYS A 788 27.07 5.27 -10.52
C LYS A 788 26.39 4.56 -11.71
N GLY A 789 27.19 3.92 -12.56
CA GLY A 789 26.67 3.19 -13.71
C GLY A 789 25.72 2.06 -13.32
N PHE A 790 26.03 1.36 -12.24
CA PHE A 790 25.16 0.31 -11.67
C PHE A 790 23.83 0.86 -11.18
N LEU A 791 23.83 1.93 -10.38
CA LEU A 791 22.61 2.53 -9.82
C LEU A 791 21.73 3.14 -10.93
N ASP A 792 22.32 3.84 -11.89
CA ASP A 792 21.62 4.37 -13.05
C ASP A 792 21.01 3.22 -13.88
N GLY A 793 21.74 2.12 -14.04
CA GLY A 793 21.28 0.90 -14.72
C GLY A 793 20.08 0.25 -14.05
N LEU A 794 20.04 0.20 -12.71
CA LEU A 794 18.88 -0.31 -11.96
C LEU A 794 17.63 0.54 -12.18
N VAL A 795 17.78 1.85 -12.27
CA VAL A 795 16.66 2.75 -12.55
C VAL A 795 16.12 2.53 -13.98
N GLU A 796 17.00 2.40 -14.98
CA GLU A 796 16.59 2.14 -16.35
C GLU A 796 15.96 0.74 -16.51
N GLU A 797 16.54 -0.28 -15.88
CA GLU A 797 15.95 -1.63 -15.81
C GLU A 797 14.55 -1.60 -15.16
N GLY A 798 14.40 -0.87 -14.06
CA GLY A 798 13.12 -0.71 -13.39
C GLY A 798 12.07 0.01 -14.25
N LYS A 799 12.47 1.01 -15.03
CA LYS A 799 11.58 1.68 -16.00
C LYS A 799 11.13 0.76 -17.13
N GLU A 800 12.04 -0.06 -17.66
CA GLU A 800 11.77 -0.99 -18.75
C GLU A 800 10.91 -2.16 -18.27
N LYS A 801 11.36 -2.88 -17.24
CA LYS A 801 10.72 -4.13 -16.77
C LYS A 801 9.54 -3.89 -15.83
N GLY A 802 9.48 -2.72 -15.16
CA GLY A 802 8.51 -2.44 -14.09
C GLY A 802 8.90 -3.00 -12.72
N TYR A 803 10.05 -3.65 -12.60
CA TYR A 803 10.59 -4.21 -11.36
C TYR A 803 12.12 -4.25 -11.39
N VAL A 804 12.73 -4.39 -10.20
CA VAL A 804 14.15 -4.70 -10.02
C VAL A 804 14.30 -6.03 -9.26
N THR A 805 15.50 -6.63 -9.32
CA THR A 805 15.77 -7.95 -8.73
C THR A 805 16.95 -7.93 -7.76
N THR A 806 16.88 -8.79 -6.72
CA THR A 806 18.05 -9.11 -5.88
C THR A 806 19.00 -10.05 -6.62
N MET A 807 20.19 -10.27 -6.07
CA MET A 807 21.15 -11.26 -6.56
C MET A 807 20.57 -12.69 -6.63
N PHE A 808 19.61 -13.01 -5.77
CA PHE A 808 18.93 -14.31 -5.71
C PHE A 808 17.67 -14.41 -6.58
N GLY A 809 17.30 -13.31 -7.27
CA GLY A 809 16.14 -13.28 -8.18
C GLY A 809 14.82 -12.82 -7.53
N ARG A 810 14.82 -12.36 -6.27
CA ARG A 810 13.63 -11.75 -5.66
C ARG A 810 13.24 -10.49 -6.42
N ARG A 811 11.98 -10.39 -6.85
CA ARG A 811 11.47 -9.23 -7.59
C ARG A 811 10.85 -8.19 -6.66
N ARG A 812 11.12 -6.92 -6.96
CA ARG A 812 10.46 -5.76 -6.37
C ARG A 812 9.79 -4.95 -7.47
N PRO A 813 8.47 -5.04 -7.65
CA PRO A 813 7.71 -4.19 -8.57
C PRO A 813 7.79 -2.71 -8.12
N ILE A 814 7.89 -1.78 -9.10
CA ILE A 814 8.01 -0.33 -8.82
C ILE A 814 7.08 0.44 -9.77
N PRO A 815 5.77 0.43 -9.53
CA PRO A 815 4.81 1.14 -10.37
C PRO A 815 5.04 2.66 -10.37
N GLU A 816 5.64 3.22 -9.33
CA GLU A 816 5.93 4.64 -9.18
C GLU A 816 6.86 5.19 -10.28
N LEU A 817 7.71 4.36 -10.88
CA LEU A 817 8.59 4.78 -11.98
C LEU A 817 7.84 5.26 -13.23
N LYS A 818 6.61 4.78 -13.42
CA LYS A 818 5.73 5.15 -14.54
C LYS A 818 4.83 6.35 -14.22
N SER A 819 4.86 6.86 -12.98
CA SER A 819 4.01 7.97 -12.55
C SER A 819 4.37 9.28 -13.26
N GLY A 820 3.35 10.03 -13.72
CA GLY A 820 3.47 11.40 -14.20
C GLY A 820 3.89 12.39 -13.10
N ASN A 821 3.66 12.05 -11.82
CA ASN A 821 4.04 12.87 -10.67
C ASN A 821 5.54 12.76 -10.38
N PHE A 822 6.25 13.89 -10.45
CA PHE A 822 7.69 13.96 -10.19
C PHE A 822 8.09 13.40 -8.82
N MET A 823 7.32 13.67 -7.76
CA MET A 823 7.64 13.20 -6.41
C MET A 823 7.53 11.67 -6.29
N GLN A 824 6.48 11.09 -6.88
CA GLN A 824 6.29 9.63 -6.92
C GLN A 824 7.37 8.97 -7.77
N ARG A 825 7.64 9.50 -8.96
CA ARG A 825 8.70 8.96 -9.83
C ARG A 825 10.07 9.03 -9.16
N SER A 826 10.42 10.15 -8.52
CA SER A 826 11.68 10.28 -7.77
C SER A 826 11.74 9.34 -6.57
N PHE A 827 10.61 9.04 -5.93
CA PHE A 827 10.53 7.99 -4.92
C PHE A 827 10.79 6.61 -5.53
N GLY A 828 10.17 6.29 -6.67
CA GLY A 828 10.39 5.04 -7.40
C GLY A 828 11.85 4.85 -7.82
N GLU A 829 12.53 5.91 -8.26
CA GLU A 829 13.96 5.86 -8.61
C GLU A 829 14.83 5.49 -7.39
N ARG A 830 14.55 6.04 -6.21
CA ARG A 830 15.23 5.63 -4.97
C ARG A 830 14.95 4.18 -4.58
N VAL A 831 13.69 3.75 -4.72
CA VAL A 831 13.30 2.35 -4.48
C VAL A 831 14.05 1.41 -5.44
N ALA A 832 14.19 1.78 -6.72
CA ALA A 832 14.92 0.99 -7.71
C ALA A 832 16.41 0.82 -7.35
N MET A 833 17.06 1.87 -6.88
CA MET A 833 18.47 1.84 -6.47
C MET A 833 18.69 1.03 -5.17
N ASN A 834 17.81 1.19 -4.19
CA ASN A 834 17.97 0.59 -2.86
C ASN A 834 17.55 -0.88 -2.79
N SER A 835 16.40 -1.24 -3.41
CA SER A 835 15.77 -2.55 -3.19
C SER A 835 16.63 -3.75 -3.56
N PRO A 836 17.42 -3.74 -4.66
CA PRO A 836 18.30 -4.87 -4.98
C PRO A 836 19.39 -5.09 -3.92
N ILE A 837 19.94 -4.02 -3.37
CA ILE A 837 21.01 -4.07 -2.37
C ILE A 837 20.44 -4.55 -1.02
N GLN A 838 19.41 -3.86 -0.52
CA GLN A 838 18.78 -4.20 0.75
C GLN A 838 18.11 -5.58 0.73
N GLY A 839 17.47 -5.91 -0.40
CA GLY A 839 16.83 -7.22 -0.56
C GLY A 839 17.86 -8.36 -0.65
N THR A 840 18.99 -8.14 -1.30
CA THR A 840 20.09 -9.14 -1.31
C THR A 840 20.66 -9.34 0.09
N ALA A 841 20.86 -8.30 0.87
CA ALA A 841 21.27 -8.41 2.27
C ALA A 841 20.24 -9.19 3.10
N ALA A 842 18.94 -8.94 2.88
CA ALA A 842 17.86 -9.68 3.52
C ALA A 842 17.84 -11.17 3.13
N ASP A 843 18.10 -11.48 1.86
CA ASP A 843 18.21 -12.87 1.41
C ASP A 843 19.41 -13.58 2.04
N ILE A 844 20.57 -12.90 2.14
CA ILE A 844 21.79 -13.46 2.78
C ILE A 844 21.53 -13.80 4.25
N ILE A 845 20.95 -12.88 5.02
CA ILE A 845 20.67 -13.15 6.44
C ILE A 845 19.66 -14.31 6.61
N LYS A 846 18.65 -14.42 5.75
CA LYS A 846 17.69 -15.52 5.77
C LYS A 846 18.35 -16.86 5.46
N ILE A 847 19.27 -16.91 4.50
CA ILE A 847 20.06 -18.11 4.19
C ILE A 847 20.91 -18.49 5.40
N ALA A 848 21.59 -17.53 6.02
CA ALA A 848 22.37 -17.76 7.23
C ALA A 848 21.50 -18.32 8.37
N MET A 849 20.34 -17.69 8.64
CA MET A 849 19.39 -18.16 9.66
C MET A 849 18.99 -19.63 9.44
N ASN A 850 18.58 -19.96 8.21
CA ASN A 850 18.15 -21.31 7.88
C ASN A 850 19.28 -22.34 8.07
N ARG A 851 20.51 -22.00 7.68
CA ARG A 851 21.68 -22.87 7.82
C ARG A 851 22.10 -23.03 9.28
N VAL A 852 22.17 -21.94 10.04
CA VAL A 852 22.45 -21.95 11.47
C VAL A 852 21.41 -22.80 12.21
N TYR A 853 20.12 -22.55 12.00
CA TYR A 853 19.03 -23.32 12.60
C TYR A 853 19.16 -24.81 12.29
N ARG A 854 19.41 -25.15 11.01
CA ARG A 854 19.57 -26.56 10.59
C ARG A 854 20.77 -27.22 11.28
N ARG A 855 21.94 -26.54 11.31
CA ARG A 855 23.13 -27.05 11.96
C ARG A 855 22.94 -27.28 13.46
N LEU A 856 22.35 -26.32 14.18
CA LEU A 856 22.03 -26.45 15.60
C LEU A 856 21.17 -27.72 15.86
N LYS A 857 20.21 -27.95 14.97
CA LYS A 857 19.31 -29.11 15.07
C LYS A 857 19.98 -30.42 14.69
N ASP A 858 20.66 -30.49 13.55
CA ASP A 858 21.31 -31.71 13.03
C ASP A 858 22.42 -32.19 13.94
N GLU A 859 23.13 -31.28 14.61
CA GLU A 859 24.17 -31.59 15.59
C GLU A 859 23.60 -31.79 17.02
N ASN A 860 22.26 -31.79 17.17
CA ASN A 860 21.54 -31.98 18.43
C ASN A 860 22.00 -31.06 19.57
N LEU A 861 22.31 -29.81 19.26
CA LEU A 861 22.73 -28.82 20.23
C LEU A 861 21.54 -28.29 21.05
N LYS A 862 21.80 -27.92 22.30
CA LYS A 862 20.82 -27.30 23.21
C LYS A 862 20.66 -25.79 22.91
N SER A 863 21.64 -25.20 22.25
CA SER A 863 21.68 -23.81 21.83
C SER A 863 20.61 -23.51 20.79
N ARG A 864 20.04 -22.32 20.82
CA ARG A 864 18.87 -21.97 20.04
C ARG A 864 18.92 -20.51 19.50
N LEU A 865 18.56 -20.33 18.23
CA LEU A 865 18.38 -19.02 17.64
C LEU A 865 17.11 -18.40 18.20
N VAL A 866 17.22 -17.24 18.86
CA VAL A 866 16.08 -16.62 19.55
C VAL A 866 15.65 -15.28 18.94
N LEU A 867 16.56 -14.56 18.26
CA LEU A 867 16.24 -13.24 17.72
C LEU A 867 17.05 -12.93 16.47
N GLN A 868 16.45 -12.23 15.54
CA GLN A 868 17.09 -11.60 14.40
C GLN A 868 16.75 -10.10 14.40
N VAL A 869 17.74 -9.23 14.33
CA VAL A 869 17.60 -7.78 14.29
C VAL A 869 18.45 -7.21 13.17
N HIS A 870 17.82 -6.74 12.09
CA HIS A 870 18.47 -6.20 10.89
C HIS A 870 19.44 -7.20 10.23
N ASP A 871 20.73 -7.12 10.54
CA ASP A 871 21.84 -7.94 10.07
C ASP A 871 22.51 -8.78 11.19
N GLU A 872 21.85 -8.85 12.35
CA GLU A 872 22.31 -9.49 13.58
C GLU A 872 21.53 -10.78 13.86
N LEU A 873 22.20 -11.83 14.31
CA LEU A 873 21.63 -13.06 14.84
C LEU A 873 22.03 -13.22 16.31
N LEU A 874 21.01 -13.42 17.17
CA LEU A 874 21.21 -13.65 18.60
C LEU A 874 20.88 -15.09 18.95
N ILE A 875 21.87 -15.83 19.48
CA ILE A 875 21.73 -17.21 19.91
C ILE A 875 21.86 -17.32 21.43
N GLU A 876 20.86 -17.91 22.06
CA GLU A 876 20.94 -18.36 23.44
C GLU A 876 21.76 -19.67 23.49
N THR A 877 23.01 -19.58 23.89
CA THR A 877 24.04 -20.59 23.71
C THR A 877 24.36 -21.31 25.04
N CYS A 878 24.25 -22.63 25.09
CA CYS A 878 24.72 -23.42 26.21
C CYS A 878 26.22 -23.19 26.42
N LYS A 879 26.67 -22.94 27.65
CA LYS A 879 28.08 -22.65 27.95
C LYS A 879 29.07 -23.70 27.47
N GLU A 880 28.62 -24.95 27.46
CA GLU A 880 29.44 -26.09 26.98
C GLU A 880 29.60 -26.12 25.47
N GLU A 881 28.66 -25.48 24.74
CA GLU A 881 28.56 -25.50 23.28
C GLU A 881 29.15 -24.23 22.64
N ILE A 882 29.65 -23.24 23.42
CA ILE A 882 30.11 -21.96 22.90
C ILE A 882 31.09 -22.12 21.74
N PRO A 883 32.16 -22.95 21.82
CA PRO A 883 33.13 -23.05 20.73
C PRO A 883 32.47 -23.58 19.43
N GLN A 884 31.58 -24.55 19.57
CA GLN A 884 30.88 -25.18 18.44
C GLN A 884 29.88 -24.21 17.79
N VAL A 885 29.07 -23.53 18.59
CA VAL A 885 28.08 -22.55 18.10
C VAL A 885 28.77 -21.37 17.47
N SER A 886 29.88 -20.88 18.05
CA SER A 886 30.67 -19.81 17.44
C SER A 886 31.23 -20.20 16.06
N ALA A 887 31.71 -21.44 15.91
CA ALA A 887 32.17 -21.94 14.61
C ALA A 887 31.02 -22.06 13.62
N ILE A 888 29.85 -22.57 14.03
CA ILE A 888 28.64 -22.62 13.17
C ILE A 888 28.23 -21.21 12.69
N LEU A 889 28.15 -20.25 13.60
CA LEU A 889 27.79 -18.88 13.25
C LEU A 889 28.78 -18.29 12.23
N GLU A 890 30.07 -18.42 12.49
CA GLU A 890 31.10 -17.89 11.60
C GLU A 890 31.05 -18.54 10.21
N GLU A 891 30.99 -19.89 10.16
CA GLU A 891 30.94 -20.64 8.90
C GLU A 891 29.70 -20.34 8.08
N GLU A 892 28.53 -20.42 8.70
CA GLU A 892 27.25 -20.30 7.96
C GLU A 892 26.90 -18.86 7.59
N MET A 893 27.25 -17.87 8.41
CA MET A 893 27.06 -16.47 8.07
C MET A 893 28.05 -16.04 6.99
N LYS A 894 29.36 -16.33 7.12
CA LYS A 894 30.35 -16.01 6.09
C LYS A 894 30.09 -16.77 4.78
N GLY A 895 29.63 -18.02 4.89
CA GLY A 895 29.32 -18.89 3.76
C GLY A 895 27.96 -18.69 3.12
N ALA A 896 27.11 -17.77 3.62
CA ALA A 896 25.73 -17.60 3.15
C ALA A 896 25.64 -17.15 1.68
N ALA A 897 26.64 -16.42 1.18
CA ALA A 897 26.73 -16.01 -0.20
C ALA A 897 28.19 -15.92 -0.67
N LYS A 898 28.44 -16.18 -1.95
CA LYS A 898 29.74 -15.96 -2.61
C LYS A 898 29.77 -14.56 -3.20
N LEU A 899 30.43 -13.62 -2.56
CA LEU A 899 30.61 -12.27 -3.06
C LEU A 899 32.06 -12.05 -3.54
N SER A 900 32.30 -10.97 -4.29
CA SER A 900 33.64 -10.53 -4.69
C SER A 900 34.49 -10.02 -3.51
N VAL A 901 33.82 -9.74 -2.39
CA VAL A 901 34.39 -9.38 -1.09
C VAL A 901 33.87 -10.36 -0.05
N GLU A 902 34.71 -10.77 0.88
CA GLU A 902 34.29 -11.71 1.93
C GLU A 902 33.24 -11.06 2.83
N LEU A 903 32.27 -11.86 3.28
CA LEU A 903 31.35 -11.45 4.35
C LEU A 903 32.10 -11.55 5.68
N GLU A 904 32.13 -10.49 6.44
CA GLU A 904 32.72 -10.46 7.77
C GLU A 904 31.63 -10.39 8.82
N VAL A 905 31.88 -11.05 9.93
CA VAL A 905 30.95 -11.19 11.04
C VAL A 905 31.67 -10.78 12.31
N ASP A 906 31.12 -9.80 12.98
CA ASP A 906 31.57 -9.37 14.32
C ASP A 906 30.76 -10.19 15.35
N MET A 907 31.49 -10.93 16.23
CA MET A 907 30.87 -11.81 17.19
C MET A 907 31.20 -11.42 18.61
N HIS A 908 30.19 -11.31 19.46
CA HIS A 908 30.31 -10.95 20.86
C HIS A 908 29.55 -11.92 21.77
N GLN A 909 30.03 -12.05 23.00
CA GLN A 909 29.39 -12.88 24.03
C GLN A 909 28.97 -12.02 25.22
N GLY A 910 27.81 -12.30 25.79
CA GLY A 910 27.33 -11.57 26.97
C GLY A 910 26.39 -12.35 27.86
N ASN A 911 26.25 -11.90 29.11
CA ASN A 911 25.25 -12.44 30.06
C ASN A 911 23.88 -11.74 29.92
N ASN A 912 23.78 -10.79 29.03
CA ASN A 912 22.56 -10.13 28.61
C ASN A 912 22.79 -9.57 27.20
N TRP A 913 21.71 -9.17 26.53
CA TRP A 913 21.79 -8.66 25.16
C TRP A 913 22.60 -7.36 25.02
N TYR A 914 22.68 -6.53 26.08
CA TYR A 914 23.52 -5.31 26.08
C TYR A 914 25.01 -5.63 26.06
N GLU A 915 25.44 -6.66 26.80
CA GLU A 915 26.85 -7.07 26.86
C GLU A 915 27.28 -7.84 25.61
N ALA A 916 26.32 -8.55 24.97
CA ALA A 916 26.59 -9.33 23.75
C ALA A 916 26.71 -8.44 22.51
N LYS A 917 26.55 -7.10 22.62
CA LYS A 917 26.63 -6.20 21.46
C LYS A 917 27.64 -5.08 21.65
#